data_516fb138050d56457e6b746fd60e2d5a
#
_entry.id   516fb138050d56457e6b746fd60e2d5a
#
_cell.length_a   1.000
_cell.length_b   1.000
_cell.length_c   1.000
_cell.angle_alpha   90.00
_cell.angle_beta   90.00
_cell.angle_gamma   90.00
#
_symmetry.space_group_name_H-M   'P 1'
#
loop_
_entity.id
_entity.type
_entity.pdbx_description
1 polymer ?
#
loop_
_entity_poly.entity_id
_entity_poly.type
_entity_poly.pdbx_seq_one_letter_code
_entity_poly.pdbx_strand_id
1 'polypeptide(L)'
;MSIKRYFSNADNTINNAFSSTLTVRGTGSNAGRSDILEVFSIFGQASSGSIEKSRVLVNFKVSNIVSDRANSVIPASGSVKFVLRLHNAEHGQTLPKKSTLAVLPISQSWSEGSGLDMEEYSDLDVSNWIFRSDTKVADITDVKFVTTTPGNYQNKYFILQVVDDNKKQQRYNFWFDSNGTDTAPNLDGTEVEVPINTVANTVNKYAKAVKTVIDDLDINLSASISEDDTADATGATVRITNTIVGGTSGSIIPESISNSSHLTLTRVQRGGKSRWTTQGGDFHEVGYTPGKNLPHYKVDLDDGTEDIELNITALVEEWIAAESTVDPDRENYGVMVKMSGSFEDGTRKRSYYTKKFFARGTEFFFKKPCIEARYDDHIGDDRENFYKSSSLATGPENLNQLYMYNYTRRGLTNMPALKTDPNGADQSTGEALMRIRLYPDLTPGSKAIVLPVGGGVQDGRAKAVITVAGNPGNAESFTMTDSADASVTFTFQQGNNSVAASSATTSTIGIFSVLGNNAGIAERIQQSIANTSLAVTAVDNGDGTVTVTQNAIGTAGNKALSVTSVTNVSVPDNIFKHGQAQDFAECYLHETGIYSASLATTGSHTKVYDVWSHTDSNHNGGKHELFTGSAIYVKTHTPLPYNNADEEYIVSIANLKPIYKTKDHPTLRLNVRKKDYQPNIYTVATSKIESEVLYNVYYRAFRVIDEEEVVSYGSGSIPHSKMSYDSSGSYFKLDMSLFEPGYMYAIEVSTDSYEQNIVNKDEFKFRVE
;
A
#
# COMPACT_ATOMS: atom_id res chain seq x y z
N MET A 1 0.94 9.83 -16.29
CA MET A 1 2.15 9.03 -16.58
C MET A 1 2.20 7.85 -15.63
N SER A 2 2.41 6.67 -16.14
CA SER A 2 2.14 5.38 -15.51
C SER A 2 3.29 4.76 -14.73
N ILE A 3 4.43 5.47 -14.58
CA ILE A 3 5.59 5.02 -13.78
C ILE A 3 6.08 6.16 -12.89
N LYS A 4 6.31 5.86 -11.61
CA LYS A 4 7.02 6.73 -10.69
C LYS A 4 8.06 5.95 -9.90
N ARG A 5 9.28 6.48 -9.79
CA ARG A 5 10.40 5.84 -9.07
C ARG A 5 10.63 6.48 -7.72
N TYR A 6 10.78 5.64 -6.71
CA TYR A 6 11.14 5.98 -5.35
C TYR A 6 12.48 5.33 -5.02
N PHE A 7 13.54 6.12 -5.06
CA PHE A 7 14.89 5.63 -4.81
C PHE A 7 15.10 5.33 -3.32
N SER A 8 16.02 4.39 -3.06
CA SER A 8 16.43 4.08 -1.69
C SER A 8 16.99 5.33 -0.98
N ASN A 9 16.66 5.47 0.29
CA ASN A 9 17.18 6.53 1.15
C ASN A 9 18.35 6.07 2.04
N ALA A 10 18.49 4.75 2.21
CA ALA A 10 19.62 4.13 2.90
C ALA A 10 19.86 2.73 2.34
N ASP A 11 21.13 2.34 2.24
CA ASP A 11 21.51 0.97 1.95
C ASP A 11 22.84 0.60 2.64
N ASN A 12 23.06 -0.68 2.84
CA ASN A 12 24.30 -1.18 3.45
C ASN A 12 24.50 -2.66 3.13
N THR A 13 25.73 -3.11 3.15
CA THR A 13 26.08 -4.53 3.21
C THR A 13 26.63 -4.84 4.61
N ILE A 14 26.01 -5.79 5.29
CA ILE A 14 26.49 -6.33 6.56
C ILE A 14 27.05 -7.73 6.37
N ASN A 15 28.17 -8.03 7.00
CA ASN A 15 28.87 -9.31 6.78
C ASN A 15 29.55 -9.85 8.03
N ASN A 16 29.93 -11.13 8.00
CA ASN A 16 30.75 -11.80 9.01
C ASN A 16 32.03 -12.41 8.44
N ALA A 17 32.53 -11.84 7.35
CA ALA A 17 33.75 -12.27 6.69
C ALA A 17 34.97 -12.20 7.63
N PHE A 18 36.00 -12.97 7.36
CA PHE A 18 37.27 -12.87 8.05
C PHE A 18 38.09 -11.72 7.47
N SER A 19 38.82 -11.02 8.34
CA SER A 19 39.85 -10.09 7.89
C SER A 19 40.98 -10.84 7.13
N SER A 20 41.88 -10.10 6.48
CA SER A 20 43.00 -10.66 5.72
C SER A 20 43.88 -11.63 6.53
N THR A 21 43.91 -11.47 7.84
CA THR A 21 44.64 -12.38 8.74
C THR A 21 43.95 -13.72 8.96
N LEU A 22 42.72 -13.92 8.55
CA LEU A 22 41.86 -15.09 8.75
C LEU A 22 41.69 -15.52 10.23
N THR A 23 42.03 -14.64 11.15
CA THR A 23 41.96 -14.90 12.60
C THR A 23 40.82 -14.15 13.28
N VAL A 24 40.44 -12.99 12.74
CA VAL A 24 39.40 -12.12 13.29
C VAL A 24 38.33 -11.91 12.23
N ARG A 25 37.05 -11.94 12.64
CA ARG A 25 35.93 -11.63 11.75
C ARG A 25 35.65 -10.12 11.71
N GLY A 26 35.44 -9.60 10.53
CA GLY A 26 35.04 -8.20 10.30
C GLY A 26 33.58 -7.90 10.63
N THR A 27 33.01 -8.54 11.65
CA THR A 27 31.58 -8.44 12.01
C THR A 27 31.13 -7.04 12.45
N GLY A 28 32.08 -6.15 12.76
CA GLY A 28 31.83 -4.75 13.07
C GLY A 28 31.91 -3.83 11.86
N SER A 29 32.22 -4.36 10.69
CA SER A 29 32.46 -3.59 9.47
C SER A 29 31.20 -3.01 8.86
N ASN A 30 31.37 -1.95 8.09
CA ASN A 30 30.29 -1.17 7.47
C ASN A 30 30.63 -0.81 6.02
N ALA A 31 29.65 -0.92 5.14
CA ALA A 31 29.76 -0.60 3.72
C ALA A 31 28.66 0.37 3.22
N GLY A 32 28.14 1.24 4.08
CA GLY A 32 27.02 2.12 3.76
C GLY A 32 27.28 3.20 2.72
N ARG A 33 28.55 3.45 2.35
CA ARG A 33 28.94 4.35 1.25
C ARG A 33 29.54 3.64 0.05
N SER A 34 29.53 2.32 0.05
CA SER A 34 29.96 1.56 -1.12
C SER A 34 29.02 1.81 -2.30
N ASP A 35 29.59 1.84 -3.51
CA ASP A 35 28.83 1.90 -4.76
C ASP A 35 28.16 0.57 -5.11
N ILE A 36 28.50 -0.49 -4.39
CA ILE A 36 28.08 -1.87 -4.62
C ILE A 36 27.52 -2.48 -3.36
N LEU A 37 26.40 -3.15 -3.50
CA LEU A 37 25.79 -4.01 -2.49
C LEU A 37 26.14 -5.47 -2.81
N GLU A 38 26.54 -6.23 -1.80
CA GLU A 38 27.08 -7.56 -2.02
C GLU A 38 26.38 -8.62 -1.14
N VAL A 39 25.86 -9.67 -1.77
CA VAL A 39 25.33 -10.87 -1.11
C VAL A 39 26.22 -12.04 -1.45
N PHE A 40 26.96 -12.54 -0.47
CA PHE A 40 27.81 -13.71 -0.66
C PHE A 40 27.55 -14.80 0.38
N SER A 41 27.96 -16.01 0.01
CA SER A 41 28.04 -17.16 0.89
C SER A 41 29.31 -17.91 0.54
N ILE A 42 30.28 -17.88 1.42
CA ILE A 42 31.61 -18.47 1.21
C ILE A 42 31.89 -19.42 2.37
N PHE A 43 32.10 -20.67 2.07
CA PHE A 43 32.60 -21.66 3.01
C PHE A 43 33.19 -22.87 2.30
N GLY A 44 34.25 -23.40 2.85
CA GLY A 44 34.90 -24.67 2.44
C GLY A 44 34.74 -25.68 3.57
N GLN A 45 34.28 -26.78 3.23
CA GLN A 45 34.31 -28.14 3.78
C GLN A 45 34.39 -28.40 5.30
N ALA A 46 35.02 -27.61 6.17
CA ALA A 46 35.58 -28.25 7.35
C ALA A 46 34.74 -28.08 8.63
N SER A 47 34.17 -26.96 8.88
CA SER A 47 33.38 -26.75 10.09
C SER A 47 32.34 -25.68 9.88
N SER A 48 31.26 -25.75 10.65
CA SER A 48 30.22 -24.71 10.69
C SER A 48 30.77 -23.33 11.11
N GLY A 49 31.95 -23.30 11.73
CA GLY A 49 32.62 -22.05 12.13
C GLY A 49 33.29 -21.27 11.01
N SER A 50 33.46 -21.86 9.81
CA SER A 50 34.15 -21.22 8.68
C SER A 50 33.22 -20.46 7.74
N ILE A 51 31.91 -20.44 7.98
CA ILE A 51 30.94 -19.83 7.09
C ILE A 51 31.06 -18.30 7.14
N GLU A 52 31.29 -17.71 5.97
CA GLU A 52 31.29 -16.28 5.75
C GLU A 52 30.06 -15.91 4.91
N LYS A 53 29.31 -14.94 5.39
CA LYS A 53 28.08 -14.47 4.74
C LYS A 53 27.96 -12.97 4.76
N SER A 54 27.31 -12.44 3.75
CA SER A 54 26.84 -11.07 3.76
C SER A 54 25.33 -11.00 3.48
N ARG A 55 24.75 -9.90 3.89
CA ARG A 55 23.34 -9.55 3.64
C ARG A 55 23.27 -8.08 3.26
N VAL A 56 22.38 -7.79 2.35
CA VAL A 56 22.13 -6.43 1.88
C VAL A 56 20.89 -5.88 2.60
N LEU A 57 20.99 -4.66 3.08
CA LEU A 57 19.89 -3.88 3.66
C LEU A 57 19.59 -2.72 2.72
N VAL A 58 18.31 -2.51 2.38
CA VAL A 58 17.87 -1.37 1.55
C VAL A 58 16.61 -0.79 2.14
N ASN A 59 16.56 0.51 2.37
CA ASN A 59 15.40 1.22 2.91
C ASN A 59 14.84 2.23 1.91
N PHE A 60 13.52 2.44 1.97
CA PHE A 60 12.77 3.35 1.11
C PHE A 60 11.85 4.24 1.95
N LYS A 61 11.75 5.52 1.58
CA LYS A 61 10.89 6.46 2.31
C LYS A 61 9.44 6.34 1.86
N VAL A 62 8.65 5.51 2.53
CA VAL A 62 7.24 5.23 2.19
C VAL A 62 6.36 6.46 2.35
N SER A 63 6.67 7.39 3.25
CA SER A 63 5.94 8.65 3.39
C SER A 63 5.84 9.47 2.09
N ASN A 64 6.80 9.32 1.17
CA ASN A 64 6.72 9.95 -0.15
C ASN A 64 5.61 9.28 -1.00
N ILE A 65 5.47 7.96 -0.91
CA ILE A 65 4.42 7.20 -1.61
C ILE A 65 3.04 7.59 -1.05
N VAL A 66 2.92 7.69 0.28
CA VAL A 66 1.70 8.13 0.96
C VAL A 66 1.30 9.54 0.50
N SER A 67 2.27 10.46 0.49
CA SER A 67 2.03 11.85 0.03
C SER A 67 1.59 11.91 -1.43
N ASP A 68 2.24 11.15 -2.30
CA ASP A 68 1.89 11.12 -3.73
C ASP A 68 0.49 10.52 -3.96
N ARG A 69 0.11 9.51 -3.18
CA ARG A 69 -1.24 8.94 -3.23
C ARG A 69 -2.30 9.96 -2.74
N ALA A 70 -2.03 10.63 -1.63
CA ALA A 70 -2.92 11.65 -1.09
C ALA A 70 -3.12 12.84 -2.05
N ASN A 71 -2.07 13.17 -2.82
CA ASN A 71 -2.11 14.23 -3.83
C ASN A 71 -2.57 13.74 -5.22
N SER A 72 -3.05 12.51 -5.34
CA SER A 72 -3.48 11.90 -6.62
C SER A 72 -2.39 11.88 -7.71
N VAL A 73 -1.11 11.87 -7.31
CA VAL A 73 0.03 11.69 -8.24
C VAL A 73 0.14 10.23 -8.67
N ILE A 74 -0.20 9.30 -7.79
CA ILE A 74 -0.38 7.89 -8.08
C ILE A 74 -1.80 7.47 -7.67
N PRO A 75 -2.40 6.45 -8.35
CA PRO A 75 -3.75 5.99 -8.03
C PRO A 75 -3.90 5.40 -6.62
N ALA A 76 -5.16 5.15 -6.25
CA ALA A 76 -5.50 4.47 -5.01
C ALA A 76 -4.97 3.03 -4.96
N SER A 77 -5.02 2.43 -3.75
CA SER A 77 -4.71 1.01 -3.55
C SER A 77 -5.51 0.11 -4.50
N GLY A 78 -4.86 -0.93 -4.98
CA GLY A 78 -5.43 -1.88 -5.95
C GLY A 78 -5.16 -1.53 -7.42
N SER A 79 -4.94 -0.25 -7.75
CA SER A 79 -4.66 0.22 -9.11
C SER A 79 -3.18 0.45 -9.40
N VAL A 80 -2.31 0.26 -8.41
CA VAL A 80 -0.85 0.44 -8.52
C VAL A 80 -0.16 -0.88 -8.24
N LYS A 81 0.87 -1.20 -9.01
CA LYS A 81 1.81 -2.27 -8.73
C LYS A 81 3.15 -1.67 -8.32
N PHE A 82 3.67 -2.09 -7.17
CA PHE A 82 4.98 -1.67 -6.70
C PHE A 82 6.01 -2.77 -6.99
N VAL A 83 7.05 -2.40 -7.72
CA VAL A 83 8.10 -3.31 -8.18
C VAL A 83 9.44 -2.86 -7.59
N LEU A 84 10.08 -3.74 -6.82
CA LEU A 84 11.45 -3.53 -6.34
C LEU A 84 12.42 -3.81 -7.49
N ARG A 85 13.31 -2.85 -7.76
CA ARG A 85 14.40 -3.03 -8.73
C ARG A 85 15.76 -2.90 -8.05
N LEU A 86 16.57 -3.95 -8.21
CA LEU A 86 18.00 -3.95 -7.87
C LEU A 86 18.76 -4.42 -9.09
N HIS A 87 19.64 -3.58 -9.60
CA HIS A 87 20.37 -3.84 -10.83
C HIS A 87 21.66 -4.60 -10.55
N ASN A 88 21.91 -5.64 -11.33
CA ASN A 88 23.13 -6.44 -11.25
C ASN A 88 24.37 -5.59 -11.54
N ALA A 89 25.36 -5.68 -10.68
CA ALA A 89 26.69 -5.16 -10.91
C ALA A 89 27.61 -6.30 -11.35
N GLU A 90 28.13 -6.22 -12.57
CA GLU A 90 29.01 -7.23 -13.13
C GLU A 90 30.32 -7.36 -12.34
N HIS A 91 30.78 -8.59 -12.15
CA HIS A 91 32.04 -8.89 -11.44
C HIS A 91 32.65 -10.22 -11.89
N GLY A 92 33.93 -10.38 -11.64
CA GLY A 92 34.69 -11.60 -12.02
C GLY A 92 34.60 -12.76 -11.02
N GLN A 93 33.80 -12.67 -9.96
CA GLN A 93 33.64 -13.73 -8.94
C GLN A 93 32.60 -14.77 -9.39
N THR A 94 32.52 -15.90 -8.68
CA THR A 94 31.60 -16.97 -9.04
C THR A 94 30.14 -16.59 -8.77
N LEU A 95 29.34 -16.62 -9.83
CA LEU A 95 27.91 -16.29 -9.78
C LEU A 95 27.07 -17.43 -9.20
N PRO A 96 25.99 -17.12 -8.45
CA PRO A 96 25.09 -18.09 -7.86
C PRO A 96 24.07 -18.64 -8.89
N LYS A 97 24.54 -19.47 -9.82
CA LYS A 97 23.66 -20.11 -10.82
C LYS A 97 22.67 -21.08 -10.17
N LYS A 98 21.41 -21.09 -10.65
CA LYS A 98 20.29 -21.91 -10.16
C LYS A 98 20.17 -21.87 -8.64
N SER A 99 20.12 -20.66 -8.11
CA SER A 99 20.00 -20.38 -6.69
C SER A 99 18.86 -19.42 -6.43
N THR A 100 18.43 -19.34 -5.17
CA THR A 100 17.33 -18.48 -4.76
C THR A 100 17.83 -17.45 -3.75
N LEU A 101 17.52 -16.19 -3.97
CA LEU A 101 17.65 -15.13 -2.96
C LEU A 101 16.34 -14.97 -2.19
N ALA A 102 16.44 -14.68 -0.91
CA ALA A 102 15.31 -14.27 -0.08
C ALA A 102 15.30 -12.74 0.05
N VAL A 103 14.14 -12.13 -0.16
CA VAL A 103 13.87 -10.70 0.06
C VAL A 103 12.87 -10.60 1.20
N LEU A 104 13.34 -10.11 2.36
CA LEU A 104 12.64 -10.18 3.63
C LEU A 104 12.47 -8.77 4.22
N PRO A 105 11.30 -8.39 4.74
CA PRO A 105 11.14 -7.14 5.46
C PRO A 105 11.98 -7.14 6.75
N ILE A 106 12.70 -6.06 6.99
CA ILE A 106 13.49 -5.86 8.21
C ILE A 106 12.54 -5.52 9.35
N SER A 107 12.76 -6.11 10.54
CA SER A 107 11.87 -5.95 11.69
C SER A 107 12.32 -4.90 12.71
N GLN A 108 13.46 -4.27 12.50
CA GLN A 108 14.01 -3.24 13.40
C GLN A 108 14.65 -2.10 12.63
N SER A 109 14.54 -0.89 13.15
CA SER A 109 15.21 0.28 12.59
C SER A 109 16.72 0.13 12.59
N TRP A 110 17.37 0.63 11.56
CA TRP A 110 18.82 0.61 11.42
C TRP A 110 19.33 1.91 10.82
N SER A 111 20.61 2.17 10.96
CA SER A 111 21.25 3.37 10.43
C SER A 111 22.24 2.99 9.35
N GLU A 112 22.19 3.68 8.22
CA GLU A 112 23.21 3.57 7.18
C GLU A 112 24.56 4.01 7.73
N GLY A 113 25.62 3.30 7.38
CA GLY A 113 26.97 3.65 7.77
C GLY A 113 27.66 4.59 6.81
N SER A 114 28.92 4.90 7.12
CA SER A 114 29.76 5.76 6.31
C SER A 114 31.03 5.06 5.76
N GLY A 115 31.18 3.78 6.05
CA GLY A 115 32.29 2.97 5.60
C GLY A 115 32.20 2.51 4.16
N LEU A 116 33.32 2.15 3.58
CA LEU A 116 33.43 1.56 2.25
C LEU A 116 33.74 0.06 2.29
N ASP A 117 34.38 -0.38 3.37
CA ASP A 117 34.83 -1.76 3.62
C ASP A 117 35.58 -2.42 2.45
N MET A 118 36.27 -1.63 1.68
CA MET A 118 36.95 -2.09 0.47
C MET A 118 38.21 -2.92 0.78
N GLU A 119 38.78 -2.75 1.95
CA GLU A 119 40.00 -3.45 2.39
C GLU A 119 39.86 -3.87 3.85
N GLU A 120 40.17 -5.12 4.15
CA GLU A 120 40.32 -5.71 5.49
C GLU A 120 39.11 -5.58 6.45
N TYR A 121 37.96 -5.11 5.99
CA TYR A 121 36.76 -4.92 6.82
C TYR A 121 37.06 -4.08 8.08
N SER A 122 37.72 -2.95 7.88
CA SER A 122 38.21 -2.07 8.96
C SER A 122 37.30 -0.89 9.28
N ASP A 123 36.30 -0.60 8.46
CA ASP A 123 35.36 0.50 8.65
C ASP A 123 34.31 0.18 9.73
N LEU A 124 34.75 0.26 10.99
CA LEU A 124 33.94 -0.14 12.16
C LEU A 124 32.92 0.93 12.55
N ASP A 125 31.79 0.97 11.88
CA ASP A 125 30.80 2.01 12.08
C ASP A 125 29.35 1.43 12.14
N VAL A 126 28.43 2.19 12.60
CA VAL A 126 26.95 2.17 12.66
C VAL A 126 26.28 0.80 12.52
N SER A 127 25.59 0.50 11.41
CA SER A 127 24.97 -0.81 11.21
C SER A 127 25.97 -1.80 10.60
N ASN A 128 26.05 -2.98 11.19
CA ASN A 128 26.94 -4.05 10.80
C ASN A 128 26.34 -5.41 11.21
N TRP A 129 27.11 -6.47 11.19
CA TRP A 129 26.60 -7.81 11.54
C TRP A 129 26.07 -7.93 12.98
N ILE A 130 26.58 -7.09 13.92
CA ILE A 130 26.26 -7.14 15.35
C ILE A 130 25.31 -6.01 15.76
N PHE A 131 25.59 -4.80 15.30
CA PHE A 131 24.87 -3.60 15.67
C PHE A 131 23.93 -3.14 14.56
N ARG A 132 22.76 -2.59 14.92
CA ARG A 132 21.83 -2.00 13.98
C ARG A 132 21.98 -0.48 13.83
N SER A 133 22.51 0.16 14.89
CA SER A 133 22.76 1.61 14.85
C SER A 133 23.75 2.02 15.95
N ASP A 134 24.29 3.23 15.84
CA ASP A 134 25.10 3.88 16.88
C ASP A 134 24.24 4.49 18.00
N THR A 135 22.94 4.47 17.90
CA THR A 135 22.05 4.93 18.96
C THR A 135 22.36 4.14 20.22
N LYS A 136 22.72 4.86 21.26
CA LYS A 136 23.02 4.26 22.55
C LYS A 136 21.71 3.94 23.25
N VAL A 137 21.66 2.77 23.85
CA VAL A 137 20.52 2.29 24.61
C VAL A 137 20.91 1.98 26.04
N ALA A 138 19.91 2.03 26.93
CA ALA A 138 20.08 1.67 28.33
C ALA A 138 20.26 0.15 28.50
N ASP A 139 20.91 -0.26 29.59
CA ASP A 139 20.85 -1.65 30.03
C ASP A 139 19.55 -1.87 30.84
N ILE A 140 18.83 -2.94 30.53
CA ILE A 140 17.54 -3.26 31.15
C ILE A 140 17.59 -4.70 31.64
N THR A 141 17.25 -4.91 32.92
CA THR A 141 17.17 -6.21 33.55
C THR A 141 15.83 -6.37 34.27
N ASP A 142 15.16 -7.48 34.06
CA ASP A 142 13.96 -7.86 34.76
C ASP A 142 14.30 -8.79 35.95
N VAL A 143 13.77 -8.47 37.10
CA VAL A 143 13.84 -9.29 38.33
C VAL A 143 12.44 -9.83 38.57
N LYS A 144 12.26 -11.14 38.42
CA LYS A 144 10.97 -11.81 38.56
C LYS A 144 10.89 -12.60 39.86
N PHE A 145 9.84 -12.35 40.65
CA PHE A 145 9.50 -13.09 41.87
C PHE A 145 8.55 -14.22 41.54
N VAL A 146 8.80 -15.42 42.08
CA VAL A 146 8.03 -16.64 41.74
C VAL A 146 7.26 -17.19 42.92
N THR A 147 7.65 -16.87 44.17
CA THR A 147 7.01 -17.41 45.37
C THR A 147 6.56 -16.31 46.32
N THR A 148 5.47 -16.56 47.04
CA THR A 148 4.87 -15.64 48.05
C THR A 148 5.41 -15.86 49.45
N THR A 149 6.26 -16.87 49.70
CA THR A 149 6.78 -17.22 51.00
C THR A 149 8.07 -16.46 51.32
N PRO A 150 8.10 -15.51 52.28
CA PRO A 150 9.27 -14.68 52.57
C PRO A 150 10.50 -15.51 52.91
N GLY A 151 10.39 -16.57 53.67
CA GLY A 151 11.51 -17.44 54.07
C GLY A 151 12.24 -18.07 52.87
N ASN A 152 11.64 -18.12 51.68
CA ASN A 152 12.30 -18.58 50.47
C ASN A 152 13.35 -17.58 49.93
N TYR A 153 13.30 -16.34 50.40
CA TYR A 153 14.25 -15.29 50.09
C TYR A 153 15.30 -15.05 51.18
N GLN A 154 15.24 -15.78 52.25
CA GLN A 154 16.23 -15.69 53.36
C GLN A 154 17.63 -15.95 52.82
N ASN A 155 18.57 -15.07 53.15
CA ASN A 155 19.96 -15.10 52.65
C ASN A 155 20.07 -15.08 51.12
N LYS A 156 19.07 -14.59 50.38
CA LYS A 156 19.13 -14.41 48.94
C LYS A 156 19.45 -12.96 48.63
N TYR A 157 20.13 -12.80 47.50
CA TYR A 157 20.53 -11.49 46.97
C TYR A 157 20.67 -11.53 45.47
N PHE A 158 20.64 -10.37 44.83
CA PHE A 158 21.09 -10.17 43.47
C PHE A 158 22.03 -8.97 43.42
N ILE A 159 22.92 -8.97 42.41
CA ILE A 159 23.95 -7.98 42.27
C ILE A 159 23.73 -7.19 40.98
N LEU A 160 23.80 -5.88 41.10
CA LEU A 160 23.79 -4.97 39.94
C LEU A 160 25.07 -4.15 39.93
N GLN A 161 25.67 -4.05 38.76
CA GLN A 161 26.74 -3.09 38.49
C GLN A 161 26.12 -1.86 37.83
N VAL A 162 26.28 -0.70 38.41
CA VAL A 162 25.75 0.58 37.98
C VAL A 162 26.88 1.50 37.61
N VAL A 163 26.71 2.27 36.55
CA VAL A 163 27.69 3.31 36.17
C VAL A 163 27.27 4.61 36.85
N ASP A 164 28.20 5.21 37.59
CA ASP A 164 27.99 6.53 38.17
C ASP A 164 28.19 7.66 37.13
N ASP A 165 27.90 8.89 37.50
CA ASP A 165 28.04 10.07 36.62
C ASP A 165 29.46 10.28 36.10
N ASN A 166 30.44 9.76 36.80
CA ASN A 166 31.88 9.80 36.43
C ASN A 166 32.24 8.63 35.50
N LYS A 167 31.26 7.84 35.02
CA LYS A 167 31.47 6.64 34.21
C LYS A 167 32.25 5.52 34.89
N LYS A 168 32.31 5.52 36.22
CA LYS A 168 32.92 4.47 36.98
C LYS A 168 31.86 3.44 37.39
N GLN A 169 32.22 2.16 37.33
CA GLN A 169 31.36 1.08 37.78
C GLN A 169 31.29 1.03 39.30
N GLN A 170 30.08 0.99 39.82
CA GLN A 170 29.79 0.76 41.25
C GLN A 170 28.95 -0.52 41.34
N ARG A 171 29.24 -1.34 42.30
CA ARG A 171 28.57 -2.60 42.59
C ARG A 171 27.60 -2.44 43.76
N TYR A 172 26.34 -2.85 43.56
CA TYR A 172 25.29 -2.83 44.55
C TYR A 172 24.76 -4.25 44.75
N ASN A 173 24.74 -4.70 46.00
CA ASN A 173 24.31 -6.02 46.44
C ASN A 173 22.94 -5.87 47.08
N PHE A 174 21.86 -6.17 46.37
CA PHE A 174 20.50 -6.10 46.88
C PHE A 174 20.17 -7.41 47.59
N TRP A 175 20.05 -7.39 48.92
CA TRP A 175 19.77 -8.54 49.72
C TRP A 175 18.39 -8.43 50.41
N PHE A 176 17.74 -9.56 50.63
CA PHE A 176 16.39 -9.59 51.16
C PHE A 176 16.39 -9.85 52.67
N ASP A 177 15.81 -8.91 53.41
CA ASP A 177 15.43 -9.18 54.80
C ASP A 177 14.02 -9.78 54.86
N SER A 178 13.93 -11.08 55.14
CA SER A 178 12.73 -11.87 55.12
C SER A 178 12.02 -12.01 56.48
N ASN A 179 12.72 -11.68 57.59
CA ASN A 179 12.25 -11.92 58.95
C ASN A 179 12.59 -10.80 59.94
N GLY A 180 13.22 -9.72 59.54
CA GLY A 180 13.64 -8.59 60.39
C GLY A 180 14.95 -8.83 61.17
N THR A 181 15.63 -9.93 60.88
CA THR A 181 16.91 -10.30 61.54
C THR A 181 17.93 -10.88 60.58
N ASP A 182 17.61 -10.95 59.30
CA ASP A 182 18.58 -11.39 58.29
C ASP A 182 19.74 -10.39 58.21
N THR A 183 20.91 -10.87 57.85
CA THR A 183 22.13 -10.03 57.76
C THR A 183 22.64 -9.94 56.34
N ALA A 184 23.25 -8.82 56.00
CA ALA A 184 23.87 -8.60 54.72
C ALA A 184 24.88 -9.72 54.37
N PRO A 185 24.99 -10.13 53.10
CA PRO A 185 25.82 -11.26 52.70
C PRO A 185 27.29 -11.00 52.74
N ASN A 186 27.75 -9.80 53.12
CA ASN A 186 29.15 -9.36 53.25
C ASN A 186 29.94 -9.57 51.94
N LEU A 187 29.43 -9.03 50.85
CA LEU A 187 30.05 -9.06 49.52
C LEU A 187 30.76 -7.75 49.19
N ASP A 188 31.69 -7.79 48.26
CA ASP A 188 32.27 -6.57 47.74
C ASP A 188 31.21 -5.66 47.10
N GLY A 189 31.23 -4.36 47.43
CA GLY A 189 30.27 -3.38 46.91
C GLY A 189 29.42 -2.76 48.04
N THR A 190 28.39 -2.02 47.61
CA THR A 190 27.41 -1.41 48.52
C THR A 190 26.31 -2.38 48.82
N GLU A 191 26.13 -2.73 50.08
CA GLU A 191 25.01 -3.58 50.53
C GLU A 191 23.72 -2.74 50.61
N VAL A 192 22.65 -3.23 49.99
CA VAL A 192 21.36 -2.58 49.93
C VAL A 192 20.29 -3.55 50.44
N GLU A 193 19.66 -3.21 51.56
CA GLU A 193 18.59 -4.01 52.13
C GLU A 193 17.30 -3.83 51.37
N VAL A 194 16.61 -4.94 51.08
CA VAL A 194 15.24 -4.99 50.57
C VAL A 194 14.33 -5.62 51.63
N PRO A 195 13.60 -4.82 52.43
CA PRO A 195 12.79 -5.33 53.55
C PRO A 195 11.48 -5.94 53.03
N ILE A 196 11.45 -7.25 52.85
CA ILE A 196 10.24 -7.99 52.44
C ILE A 196 9.43 -8.53 53.62
N ASN A 197 9.97 -8.51 54.84
CA ASN A 197 9.31 -8.88 56.09
C ASN A 197 8.20 -7.90 56.49
N THR A 198 8.29 -6.64 56.03
CA THR A 198 7.37 -5.56 56.42
C THR A 198 6.21 -5.40 55.41
N VAL A 199 6.18 -6.17 54.33
CA VAL A 199 5.16 -6.10 53.29
C VAL A 199 4.29 -7.35 53.28
N ALA A 200 3.08 -7.25 52.69
CA ALA A 200 2.21 -8.40 52.54
C ALA A 200 2.87 -9.50 51.68
N ASN A 201 2.61 -10.76 51.99
CA ASN A 201 3.21 -11.92 51.34
C ASN A 201 2.67 -12.15 49.92
N THR A 202 2.93 -11.23 49.01
CA THR A 202 2.59 -11.34 47.59
C THR A 202 3.80 -11.00 46.72
N VAL A 203 3.91 -11.63 45.58
CA VAL A 203 5.01 -11.38 44.65
C VAL A 203 5.05 -9.91 44.16
N ASN A 204 3.88 -9.27 44.03
CA ASN A 204 3.77 -7.85 43.66
C ASN A 204 4.31 -6.93 44.76
N LYS A 205 4.10 -7.23 46.03
CA LYS A 205 4.64 -6.45 47.16
C LYS A 205 6.15 -6.59 47.27
N TYR A 206 6.70 -7.76 46.96
CA TYR A 206 8.17 -7.95 46.91
C TYR A 206 8.79 -7.18 45.74
N ALA A 207 8.18 -7.23 44.55
CA ALA A 207 8.60 -6.42 43.43
C ALA A 207 8.54 -4.91 43.75
N LYS A 208 7.47 -4.46 44.44
CA LYS A 208 7.31 -3.07 44.88
C LYS A 208 8.34 -2.67 45.93
N ALA A 209 8.73 -3.57 46.84
CA ALA A 209 9.80 -3.30 47.81
C ALA A 209 11.14 -3.04 47.10
N VAL A 210 11.50 -3.85 46.08
CA VAL A 210 12.69 -3.63 45.28
C VAL A 210 12.61 -2.27 44.53
N LYS A 211 11.45 -1.97 43.92
CA LYS A 211 11.24 -0.68 43.26
C LYS A 211 11.43 0.49 44.25
N THR A 212 10.80 0.45 45.39
CA THR A 212 10.90 1.52 46.38
C THR A 212 12.34 1.74 46.82
N VAL A 213 13.07 0.68 47.09
CA VAL A 213 14.48 0.77 47.49
C VAL A 213 15.35 1.37 46.39
N ILE A 214 15.11 1.00 45.13
CA ILE A 214 15.85 1.59 43.98
C ILE A 214 15.50 3.06 43.81
N ASP A 215 14.23 3.44 43.96
CA ASP A 215 13.78 4.82 43.81
C ASP A 215 14.32 5.72 44.94
N ASP A 216 14.53 5.16 46.13
CA ASP A 216 15.09 5.87 47.29
C ASP A 216 16.63 6.02 47.23
N LEU A 217 17.28 5.25 46.39
CA LEU A 217 18.72 5.36 46.17
C LEU A 217 18.99 6.45 45.13
N ASP A 218 19.89 7.39 45.47
CA ASP A 218 20.37 8.41 44.50
C ASP A 218 21.44 7.82 43.58
N ILE A 219 21.02 6.89 42.75
CA ILE A 219 21.87 6.16 41.80
C ILE A 219 21.27 6.15 40.40
N ASN A 220 22.08 5.90 39.39
CA ASN A 220 21.65 5.90 37.98
C ASN A 220 20.80 4.67 37.59
N LEU A 221 19.83 4.32 38.39
CA LEU A 221 18.83 3.29 38.13
C LEU A 221 17.43 3.88 38.24
N SER A 222 16.54 3.35 37.44
CA SER A 222 15.09 3.53 37.60
C SER A 222 14.41 2.16 37.63
N ALA A 223 13.34 2.03 38.39
CA ALA A 223 12.60 0.78 38.45
C ALA A 223 11.12 0.98 38.10
N SER A 224 10.57 0.05 37.34
CA SER A 224 9.14 -0.01 37.00
C SER A 224 8.60 -1.42 37.23
N ILE A 225 7.31 -1.55 37.56
CA ILE A 225 6.63 -2.82 37.73
C ILE A 225 5.72 -3.06 36.55
N SER A 226 5.71 -4.28 36.01
CA SER A 226 5.02 -4.60 34.73
C SER A 226 3.52 -4.85 34.88
N GLU A 227 2.95 -4.84 36.08
CA GLU A 227 1.52 -5.19 36.32
C GLU A 227 0.84 -4.26 37.29
N ASP A 228 -0.46 -4.08 37.10
CA ASP A 228 -1.36 -3.28 37.91
C ASP A 228 -1.49 -3.85 39.34
N ASP A 229 -1.53 -2.98 40.33
CA ASP A 229 -1.45 -3.24 41.79
C ASP A 229 -2.58 -4.12 42.36
N THR A 230 -3.48 -4.68 41.54
CA THR A 230 -4.74 -5.28 41.97
C THR A 230 -4.85 -6.80 41.86
N ALA A 231 -3.91 -7.48 41.22
CA ALA A 231 -3.97 -8.93 41.03
C ALA A 231 -2.83 -9.65 41.76
N ASP A 232 -3.16 -10.69 42.50
CA ASP A 232 -2.23 -11.69 43.04
C ASP A 232 -1.68 -12.58 41.90
N ALA A 233 -1.04 -11.95 40.93
CA ALA A 233 -0.48 -12.64 39.77
C ALA A 233 0.74 -13.45 40.21
N THR A 234 0.78 -14.70 39.81
CA THR A 234 1.96 -15.55 39.97
C THR A 234 3.07 -14.99 39.07
N GLY A 235 4.07 -14.33 39.68
CA GLY A 235 5.27 -13.92 38.96
C GLY A 235 5.41 -12.42 38.64
N ALA A 236 5.26 -11.56 39.65
CA ALA A 236 5.53 -10.13 39.49
C ALA A 236 6.99 -9.86 39.11
N THR A 237 7.16 -8.94 38.18
CA THR A 237 8.46 -8.56 37.64
C THR A 237 8.73 -7.07 37.88
N VAL A 238 9.88 -6.77 38.46
CA VAL A 238 10.40 -5.39 38.45
C VAL A 238 11.42 -5.23 37.35
N ARG A 239 11.20 -4.25 36.48
CA ARG A 239 12.11 -3.86 35.39
C ARG A 239 13.02 -2.77 35.91
N ILE A 240 14.31 -3.04 35.89
CA ILE A 240 15.35 -2.12 36.30
C ILE A 240 16.11 -1.62 35.07
N THR A 241 16.14 -0.30 34.91
CA THR A 241 16.78 0.38 33.77
C THR A 241 17.91 1.25 34.26
N ASN A 242 19.10 1.15 33.67
CA ASN A 242 20.17 2.10 33.90
C ASN A 242 19.82 3.42 33.18
N THR A 243 19.80 4.55 33.89
CA THR A 243 19.45 5.85 33.33
C THR A 243 20.57 6.43 32.46
N ILE A 244 21.80 5.98 32.62
CA ILE A 244 22.93 6.35 31.75
C ILE A 244 22.94 5.43 30.52
N VAL A 245 22.64 6.00 29.38
CA VAL A 245 22.69 5.28 28.10
C VAL A 245 24.10 5.21 27.55
N GLY A 246 24.45 4.07 26.96
CA GLY A 246 25.70 3.91 26.23
C GLY A 246 26.96 3.83 27.05
N GLY A 247 26.86 3.46 28.28
CA GLY A 247 28.03 3.13 29.11
C GLY A 247 28.82 1.97 28.51
N THR A 248 30.10 2.19 28.21
CA THR A 248 30.99 1.19 27.59
C THR A 248 31.31 0.03 28.50
N SER A 249 30.94 0.07 29.76
CA SER A 249 31.30 -0.95 30.76
C SER A 249 30.29 -1.07 31.89
N GLY A 250 29.20 -0.35 31.86
CA GLY A 250 28.21 -0.36 32.92
C GLY A 250 26.96 -1.09 32.49
N SER A 251 27.14 -2.30 32.14
CA SER A 251 25.98 -3.19 32.05
C SER A 251 25.58 -3.55 33.47
N ILE A 252 24.25 -3.49 33.75
CA ILE A 252 23.70 -4.28 34.82
C ILE A 252 24.09 -5.72 34.48
N ILE A 253 25.14 -6.23 35.09
CA ILE A 253 25.49 -7.62 34.94
C ILE A 253 24.80 -8.31 36.11
N PRO A 254 23.85 -9.22 35.85
CA PRO A 254 23.39 -10.10 36.89
C PRO A 254 24.57 -11.01 37.27
N GLU A 255 25.36 -10.61 38.25
CA GLU A 255 26.55 -11.37 38.62
C GLU A 255 26.22 -12.60 39.46
N SER A 256 25.12 -12.59 40.20
CA SER A 256 24.76 -13.77 40.96
C SER A 256 23.32 -13.75 41.41
N ILE A 257 22.62 -14.81 41.14
CA ILE A 257 21.38 -15.17 41.83
C ILE A 257 21.72 -16.37 42.69
N SER A 258 21.51 -16.23 43.99
CA SER A 258 21.79 -17.32 44.92
C SER A 258 20.82 -18.49 44.81
N ASN A 259 19.70 -18.34 44.11
CA ASN A 259 18.75 -19.43 43.83
C ASN A 259 17.77 -19.07 42.70
N SER A 260 17.79 -19.84 41.62
CA SER A 260 16.97 -19.65 40.42
C SER A 260 15.51 -20.13 40.56
N SER A 261 15.14 -20.89 41.58
CA SER A 261 13.79 -21.44 41.73
C SER A 261 12.76 -20.43 42.26
N HIS A 262 13.20 -19.37 42.96
CA HIS A 262 12.31 -18.38 43.59
C HIS A 262 12.48 -16.96 43.00
N LEU A 263 13.65 -16.68 42.44
CA LEU A 263 14.00 -15.41 41.85
C LEU A 263 14.70 -15.63 40.52
N THR A 264 14.26 -14.93 39.45
CA THR A 264 14.90 -15.01 38.15
C THR A 264 15.32 -13.62 37.69
N LEU A 265 16.59 -13.47 37.29
CA LEU A 265 17.10 -12.29 36.61
C LEU A 265 17.19 -12.56 35.10
N THR A 266 16.58 -11.69 34.32
CA THR A 266 16.65 -11.78 32.86
C THR A 266 17.10 -10.44 32.29
N ARG A 267 18.23 -10.45 31.59
CA ARG A 267 18.63 -9.25 30.85
C ARG A 267 17.75 -9.09 29.63
N VAL A 268 16.95 -8.03 29.60
CA VAL A 268 16.04 -7.68 28.50
C VAL A 268 16.78 -6.96 27.39
N GLN A 269 17.67 -6.05 27.76
CA GLN A 269 18.44 -5.25 26.82
C GLN A 269 19.85 -5.01 27.37
N ARG A 270 20.84 -5.19 26.51
CA ARG A 270 22.21 -4.85 26.85
C ARG A 270 22.49 -3.38 26.50
N GLY A 271 22.99 -2.63 27.45
CA GLY A 271 23.42 -1.25 27.24
C GLY A 271 24.56 -1.11 26.22
N GLY A 272 24.66 0.04 25.61
CA GLY A 272 25.66 0.35 24.59
C GLY A 272 25.02 0.69 23.24
N LYS A 273 25.72 0.42 22.14
CA LYS A 273 25.14 0.56 20.77
C LYS A 273 23.96 -0.39 20.60
N SER A 274 22.91 0.06 19.92
CA SER A 274 21.76 -0.78 19.60
C SER A 274 22.16 -2.00 18.78
N ARG A 275 21.80 -3.18 19.27
CA ARG A 275 22.14 -4.46 18.63
C ARG A 275 20.96 -5.03 17.88
N TRP A 276 21.26 -5.83 16.87
CA TRP A 276 20.29 -6.80 16.37
C TRP A 276 19.98 -7.83 17.45
N THR A 277 18.75 -8.32 17.51
CA THR A 277 18.36 -9.44 18.38
C THR A 277 19.11 -10.69 17.96
N THR A 278 19.19 -10.90 16.64
CA THR A 278 19.97 -11.96 16.01
C THR A 278 21.10 -11.37 15.18
N GLN A 279 22.33 -11.83 15.37
CA GLN A 279 23.45 -11.36 14.56
C GLN A 279 23.19 -11.60 13.06
N GLY A 280 23.48 -10.60 12.26
CA GLY A 280 23.20 -10.59 10.82
C GLY A 280 21.86 -9.96 10.44
N GLY A 281 21.19 -9.29 11.39
CA GLY A 281 19.96 -8.54 11.17
C GLY A 281 18.68 -9.33 11.47
N ASP A 282 17.68 -8.61 11.93
CA ASP A 282 16.35 -9.15 12.25
C ASP A 282 15.38 -8.87 11.12
N PHE A 283 14.54 -9.85 10.80
CA PHE A 283 13.61 -9.79 9.68
C PHE A 283 12.35 -10.63 9.94
N HIS A 284 11.29 -10.34 9.21
CA HIS A 284 10.06 -11.12 9.25
C HIS A 284 10.14 -12.29 8.25
N GLU A 285 9.95 -13.51 8.75
CA GLU A 285 9.96 -14.75 7.94
C GLU A 285 8.72 -15.62 8.23
N VAL A 286 7.74 -15.10 8.93
CA VAL A 286 6.51 -15.81 9.30
C VAL A 286 5.50 -15.71 8.15
N GLY A 287 4.59 -16.69 8.05
CA GLY A 287 3.55 -16.71 7.02
C GLY A 287 2.74 -15.40 7.00
N TYR A 288 2.54 -14.85 5.81
CA TYR A 288 1.86 -13.58 5.59
C TYR A 288 0.36 -13.66 5.90
N THR A 289 -0.11 -12.71 6.67
CA THR A 289 -1.54 -12.47 6.92
C THR A 289 -1.80 -10.98 6.75
N PRO A 290 -2.63 -10.57 5.76
CA PRO A 290 -2.93 -9.16 5.54
C PRO A 290 -3.42 -8.44 6.81
N GLY A 291 -2.88 -7.25 7.05
CA GLY A 291 -3.21 -6.42 8.21
C GLY A 291 -2.60 -6.87 9.54
N LYS A 292 -1.75 -7.90 9.55
CA LYS A 292 -1.13 -8.42 10.80
C LYS A 292 0.39 -8.51 10.75
N ASN A 293 0.95 -8.86 9.61
CA ASN A 293 2.41 -9.03 9.44
C ASN A 293 2.81 -8.73 7.99
N LEU A 294 4.11 -8.74 7.72
CA LEU A 294 4.66 -8.38 6.42
C LEU A 294 4.95 -9.61 5.55
N PRO A 295 4.66 -9.55 4.23
CA PRO A 295 5.00 -10.61 3.29
C PRO A 295 6.51 -10.68 3.02
N HIS A 296 7.01 -11.87 2.75
CA HIS A 296 8.37 -12.12 2.31
C HIS A 296 8.40 -12.78 0.92
N TYR A 297 9.52 -12.66 0.23
CA TYR A 297 9.63 -13.07 -1.16
C TYR A 297 10.88 -13.89 -1.42
N LYS A 298 10.85 -14.62 -2.53
CA LYS A 298 11.99 -15.36 -3.08
C LYS A 298 12.17 -14.96 -4.54
N VAL A 299 13.42 -14.87 -4.97
CA VAL A 299 13.81 -14.58 -6.34
C VAL A 299 14.76 -15.68 -6.80
N ASP A 300 14.37 -16.40 -7.83
CA ASP A 300 15.21 -17.45 -8.42
C ASP A 300 16.16 -16.81 -9.45
N LEU A 301 17.42 -17.21 -9.39
CA LEU A 301 18.48 -16.81 -10.30
C LEU A 301 18.88 -18.01 -11.15
N ASP A 302 18.76 -17.90 -12.45
CA ASP A 302 19.15 -18.97 -13.38
C ASP A 302 20.64 -18.91 -13.69
N ASP A 303 21.16 -17.75 -14.07
CA ASP A 303 22.55 -17.52 -14.42
C ASP A 303 23.35 -16.73 -13.39
N GLY A 304 22.67 -16.01 -12.49
CA GLY A 304 23.26 -15.17 -11.46
C GLY A 304 23.62 -13.77 -11.92
N THR A 305 23.32 -13.41 -13.17
CA THR A 305 23.55 -12.08 -13.74
C THR A 305 22.27 -11.24 -13.79
N GLU A 306 21.13 -11.81 -13.41
CA GLU A 306 19.82 -11.18 -13.51
C GLU A 306 19.70 -9.99 -12.57
N ASP A 307 18.97 -8.97 -12.99
CA ASP A 307 18.44 -7.92 -12.13
C ASP A 307 17.33 -8.52 -11.23
N ILE A 308 17.11 -7.91 -10.09
CA ILE A 308 15.89 -8.19 -9.32
C ILE A 308 14.80 -7.23 -9.80
N GLU A 309 13.74 -7.80 -10.34
CA GLU A 309 12.50 -7.12 -10.64
C GLU A 309 11.35 -7.87 -9.96
N LEU A 310 10.99 -7.44 -8.76
CA LEU A 310 10.11 -8.18 -7.86
C LEU A 310 8.86 -7.38 -7.53
N ASN A 311 7.68 -7.95 -7.77
CA ASN A 311 6.43 -7.35 -7.33
C ASN A 311 6.29 -7.45 -5.80
N ILE A 312 6.40 -6.31 -5.13
CA ILE A 312 6.28 -6.16 -3.67
C ILE A 312 5.04 -5.35 -3.27
N THR A 313 4.01 -5.32 -4.11
CA THR A 313 2.81 -4.50 -3.88
C THR A 313 2.19 -4.76 -2.51
N ALA A 314 2.03 -6.02 -2.11
CA ALA A 314 1.48 -6.36 -0.81
C ALA A 314 2.32 -5.78 0.35
N LEU A 315 3.65 -5.81 0.25
CA LEU A 315 4.55 -5.25 1.26
C LEU A 315 4.42 -3.73 1.37
N VAL A 316 4.41 -3.03 0.23
CA VAL A 316 4.30 -1.57 0.22
C VAL A 316 2.94 -1.11 0.73
N GLU A 317 1.86 -1.82 0.40
CA GLU A 317 0.51 -1.49 0.91
C GLU A 317 0.42 -1.69 2.44
N GLU A 318 1.05 -2.72 2.99
CA GLU A 318 1.13 -2.90 4.46
C GLU A 318 1.94 -1.78 5.13
N TRP A 319 3.06 -1.36 4.54
CA TRP A 319 3.83 -0.22 5.03
C TRP A 319 3.02 1.10 5.00
N ILE A 320 2.28 1.35 3.92
CA ILE A 320 1.40 2.52 3.81
C ILE A 320 0.31 2.49 4.89
N ALA A 321 -0.28 1.32 5.14
CA ALA A 321 -1.29 1.15 6.19
C ALA A 321 -0.70 1.38 7.59
N ALA A 322 0.52 0.89 7.84
CA ALA A 322 1.20 1.06 9.13
C ALA A 322 1.55 2.53 9.42
N GLU A 323 1.92 3.33 8.42
CA GLU A 323 2.18 4.78 8.57
C GLU A 323 0.97 5.52 9.18
N SER A 324 -0.25 5.08 8.88
CA SER A 324 -1.49 5.71 9.38
C SER A 324 -1.91 5.22 10.77
N THR A 325 -1.48 4.04 11.21
CA THR A 325 -1.95 3.37 12.43
C THR A 325 -0.88 3.19 13.50
N VAL A 326 0.40 3.49 13.19
CA VAL A 326 1.56 3.27 14.08
C VAL A 326 1.59 1.82 14.60
N ASP A 327 1.70 0.87 13.68
CA ASP A 327 1.74 -0.56 13.99
C ASP A 327 3.20 -1.07 13.89
N PRO A 328 3.87 -1.37 15.02
CA PRO A 328 5.28 -1.74 15.03
C PRO A 328 5.57 -3.08 14.32
N ASP A 329 4.58 -3.96 14.16
CA ASP A 329 4.74 -5.25 13.49
C ASP A 329 4.72 -5.12 11.95
N ARG A 330 4.32 -3.95 11.44
CA ARG A 330 4.25 -3.65 10.00
C ARG A 330 5.02 -2.40 9.59
N GLU A 331 5.79 -1.81 10.50
CA GLU A 331 6.56 -0.59 10.24
C GLU A 331 7.63 -0.81 9.16
N ASN A 332 7.86 0.21 8.37
CA ASN A 332 8.85 0.17 7.29
C ASN A 332 10.27 0.39 7.80
N TYR A 333 11.05 -0.66 7.84
CA TYR A 333 12.51 -0.60 8.03
C TYR A 333 13.29 -1.06 6.78
N GLY A 334 12.61 -1.21 5.64
CA GLY A 334 13.18 -1.66 4.37
C GLY A 334 13.19 -3.17 4.21
N VAL A 335 14.01 -3.62 3.28
CA VAL A 335 14.16 -5.03 2.94
C VAL A 335 15.59 -5.50 3.13
N MET A 336 15.73 -6.77 3.54
CA MET A 336 16.99 -7.50 3.57
C MET A 336 17.02 -8.47 2.39
N VAL A 337 18.12 -8.48 1.65
CA VAL A 337 18.41 -9.49 0.62
C VAL A 337 19.51 -10.42 1.11
N LYS A 338 19.26 -11.72 1.10
CA LYS A 338 20.21 -12.74 1.53
C LYS A 338 20.12 -13.99 0.65
N MET A 339 21.13 -14.81 0.69
CA MET A 339 21.06 -16.20 0.15
C MET A 339 19.99 -17.00 0.89
N SER A 340 19.45 -18.04 0.27
CA SER A 340 18.43 -18.90 0.87
C SER A 340 18.88 -20.36 0.99
N GLY A 341 18.15 -21.13 1.82
CA GLY A 341 18.37 -22.57 2.01
C GLY A 341 19.78 -22.92 2.41
N SER A 342 20.36 -23.95 1.80
CA SER A 342 21.66 -24.50 2.16
C SER A 342 22.85 -23.55 1.98
N PHE A 343 22.69 -22.46 1.26
CA PHE A 343 23.68 -21.40 1.16
C PHE A 343 23.70 -20.50 2.39
N GLU A 344 22.55 -20.36 3.05
CA GLU A 344 22.40 -19.50 4.24
C GLU A 344 22.63 -20.27 5.54
N ASP A 345 22.12 -21.50 5.65
CA ASP A 345 22.21 -22.32 6.87
C ASP A 345 23.53 -23.10 6.99
N GLY A 346 24.33 -23.17 5.92
CA GLY A 346 25.63 -23.84 5.90
C GLY A 346 25.55 -25.36 5.81
N THR A 347 24.40 -25.94 5.49
CA THR A 347 24.27 -27.40 5.30
C THR A 347 24.92 -27.89 4.03
N ARG A 348 25.24 -27.00 3.10
CA ARG A 348 25.98 -27.33 1.89
C ARG A 348 27.45 -27.60 2.20
N LYS A 349 28.09 -28.54 1.49
CA LYS A 349 29.50 -28.89 1.73
C LYS A 349 30.48 -27.77 1.43
N ARG A 350 30.19 -26.92 0.45
CA ARG A 350 30.96 -25.73 0.09
C ARG A 350 30.14 -24.73 -0.71
N SER A 351 30.46 -23.45 -0.59
CA SER A 351 29.90 -22.37 -1.37
C SER A 351 30.99 -21.34 -1.70
N TYR A 352 30.89 -20.70 -2.87
CA TYR A 352 31.81 -19.65 -3.34
C TYR A 352 31.05 -18.58 -4.09
N TYR A 353 29.79 -18.40 -3.79
CA TYR A 353 28.91 -17.59 -4.60
C TYR A 353 28.81 -16.19 -4.07
N THR A 354 28.89 -15.24 -5.01
CA THR A 354 28.72 -13.79 -4.78
C THR A 354 27.73 -13.26 -5.79
N LYS A 355 26.82 -12.44 -5.33
CA LYS A 355 25.92 -11.63 -6.16
C LYS A 355 26.07 -10.18 -5.76
N LYS A 356 26.30 -9.30 -6.74
CA LYS A 356 26.46 -7.87 -6.52
C LYS A 356 25.35 -7.08 -7.20
N PHE A 357 24.94 -6.02 -6.52
CA PHE A 357 24.01 -5.03 -7.05
C PHE A 357 24.62 -3.64 -6.92
N PHE A 358 24.20 -2.72 -7.77
CA PHE A 358 24.54 -1.32 -7.58
C PHE A 358 23.88 -0.77 -6.32
N ALA A 359 24.60 0.04 -5.58
CA ALA A 359 24.12 0.72 -4.38
C ALA A 359 23.55 2.11 -4.70
N ARG A 360 22.96 2.74 -3.71
CA ARG A 360 22.47 4.13 -3.79
C ARG A 360 23.55 5.14 -4.16
N GLY A 361 24.79 4.90 -3.73
CA GLY A 361 25.96 5.74 -4.00
C GLY A 361 26.46 5.70 -5.44
N THR A 362 26.01 4.76 -6.26
CA THR A 362 26.51 4.58 -7.63
C THR A 362 26.37 5.84 -8.48
N GLU A 363 27.34 6.08 -9.35
CA GLU A 363 27.30 7.15 -10.37
C GLU A 363 26.25 6.87 -11.47
N PHE A 364 25.89 5.61 -11.69
CA PHE A 364 24.96 5.21 -12.76
C PHE A 364 23.52 5.58 -12.42
N PHE A 365 22.98 6.54 -13.12
CA PHE A 365 21.65 7.13 -12.87
C PHE A 365 20.52 6.09 -12.76
N PHE A 366 20.47 5.12 -13.69
CA PHE A 366 19.40 4.12 -13.76
C PHE A 366 19.59 2.91 -12.86
N LYS A 367 20.79 2.74 -12.28
CA LYS A 367 21.14 1.51 -11.54
C LYS A 367 20.89 1.58 -10.04
N LYS A 368 20.44 2.72 -9.53
CA LYS A 368 20.16 2.88 -8.11
C LYS A 368 18.99 2.02 -7.67
N PRO A 369 19.03 1.40 -6.48
CA PRO A 369 17.90 0.67 -5.93
C PRO A 369 16.64 1.54 -5.87
N CYS A 370 15.53 1.05 -6.38
CA CYS A 370 14.28 1.80 -6.35
C CYS A 370 13.04 0.90 -6.23
N ILE A 371 11.95 1.50 -5.77
CA ILE A 371 10.59 0.98 -5.93
C ILE A 371 9.96 1.74 -7.08
N GLU A 372 9.51 1.04 -8.10
CA GLU A 372 8.70 1.61 -9.18
C GLU A 372 7.21 1.41 -8.89
N ALA A 373 6.47 2.50 -8.79
CA ALA A 373 5.01 2.46 -8.86
C ALA A 373 4.63 2.43 -10.34
N ARG A 374 4.01 1.34 -10.78
CA ARG A 374 3.52 1.13 -12.15
C ARG A 374 2.01 1.04 -12.13
N TYR A 375 1.33 1.82 -12.94
CA TYR A 375 -0.12 1.86 -12.98
C TYR A 375 -0.64 2.19 -14.37
N ASP A 376 -1.91 1.94 -14.56
CA ASP A 376 -2.60 2.28 -15.79
C ASP A 376 -3.23 3.67 -15.65
N ASP A 377 -2.82 4.61 -16.48
CA ASP A 377 -3.38 5.96 -16.59
C ASP A 377 -3.94 6.26 -17.98
N HIS A 378 -4.15 5.21 -18.79
CA HIS A 378 -4.66 5.43 -20.13
C HIS A 378 -6.12 5.89 -20.10
N ILE A 379 -6.42 6.82 -20.98
CA ILE A 379 -7.75 7.36 -21.25
C ILE A 379 -8.16 6.89 -22.63
N GLY A 380 -9.23 6.11 -22.71
CA GLY A 380 -9.77 5.63 -23.97
C GLY A 380 -11.10 6.32 -24.29
N ASP A 381 -11.08 7.35 -25.15
CA ASP A 381 -12.29 8.03 -25.60
C ASP A 381 -12.81 7.42 -26.91
N ASP A 382 -13.91 6.69 -26.82
CA ASP A 382 -14.45 5.89 -27.91
C ASP A 382 -15.30 6.69 -28.92
N ARG A 383 -15.21 8.04 -28.95
CA ARG A 383 -15.97 8.86 -29.93
C ARG A 383 -15.76 8.46 -31.38
N GLU A 384 -14.52 8.11 -31.75
CA GLU A 384 -14.23 7.62 -33.11
C GLU A 384 -14.53 6.13 -33.29
N ASN A 385 -14.73 5.39 -32.21
CA ASN A 385 -14.92 3.94 -32.24
C ASN A 385 -16.12 3.51 -31.42
N PHE A 386 -17.19 4.23 -31.56
CA PHE A 386 -18.41 4.00 -30.82
C PHE A 386 -19.21 2.86 -31.46
N TYR A 387 -19.32 1.74 -30.74
CA TYR A 387 -20.03 0.56 -31.22
C TYR A 387 -21.39 0.42 -30.57
N LYS A 388 -22.37 -0.01 -31.33
CA LYS A 388 -23.62 -0.50 -30.74
C LYS A 388 -23.40 -1.90 -30.17
N SER A 389 -24.11 -2.21 -29.11
CA SER A 389 -24.05 -3.52 -28.44
C SER A 389 -24.41 -4.66 -29.38
N SER A 390 -23.68 -5.75 -29.30
CA SER A 390 -23.81 -6.93 -30.13
C SER A 390 -23.59 -8.21 -29.32
N SER A 391 -24.26 -9.28 -29.69
CA SER A 391 -23.98 -10.62 -29.17
C SER A 391 -22.65 -11.20 -29.65
N LEU A 392 -22.00 -10.54 -30.63
CA LEU A 392 -20.67 -10.92 -31.12
C LEU A 392 -19.54 -10.39 -30.23
N ALA A 393 -19.83 -9.46 -29.31
CA ALA A 393 -18.89 -8.84 -28.41
C ALA A 393 -19.15 -9.30 -26.97
N THR A 394 -18.10 -9.30 -26.13
CA THR A 394 -18.25 -9.56 -24.69
C THR A 394 -18.96 -8.40 -23.99
N GLY A 395 -19.36 -8.59 -22.74
CA GLY A 395 -19.99 -7.53 -21.95
C GLY A 395 -19.17 -6.24 -21.89
N PRO A 396 -17.88 -6.30 -21.54
CA PRO A 396 -16.99 -5.13 -21.55
C PRO A 396 -16.81 -4.48 -22.93
N GLU A 397 -16.68 -5.25 -23.99
CA GLU A 397 -16.51 -4.73 -25.37
C GLU A 397 -17.78 -4.05 -25.89
N ASN A 398 -18.91 -4.26 -25.29
CA ASN A 398 -20.15 -3.57 -25.60
C ASN A 398 -20.26 -2.19 -24.94
N LEU A 399 -19.32 -1.83 -24.06
CA LEU A 399 -19.28 -0.54 -23.40
C LEU A 399 -18.40 0.44 -24.22
N ASN A 400 -18.93 1.64 -24.41
CA ASN A 400 -18.18 2.75 -24.96
C ASN A 400 -17.87 3.73 -23.83
N GLN A 401 -16.63 4.14 -23.71
CA GLN A 401 -16.20 5.16 -22.75
C GLN A 401 -16.14 6.52 -23.43
N LEU A 402 -16.79 7.51 -22.84
CA LEU A 402 -16.71 8.90 -23.29
C LEU A 402 -16.16 9.77 -22.19
N TYR A 403 -15.41 10.80 -22.57
CA TYR A 403 -14.77 11.72 -21.64
C TYR A 403 -15.17 13.16 -21.89
N MET A 404 -15.29 13.93 -20.82
CA MET A 404 -15.47 15.39 -20.87
C MET A 404 -14.34 16.06 -20.12
N TYR A 405 -13.75 17.10 -20.70
CA TYR A 405 -12.66 17.86 -20.13
C TYR A 405 -13.13 19.27 -19.72
N ASN A 406 -13.03 19.59 -18.45
CA ASN A 406 -13.34 20.94 -17.95
C ASN A 406 -12.10 21.83 -17.94
N TYR A 407 -11.89 22.52 -19.04
CA TYR A 407 -10.76 23.43 -19.22
C TYR A 407 -11.11 24.85 -18.83
N THR A 408 -10.34 25.44 -17.91
CA THR A 408 -10.40 26.85 -17.54
C THR A 408 -9.12 27.59 -17.98
N ARG A 409 -9.05 28.88 -17.73
CA ARG A 409 -7.80 29.64 -17.99
C ARG A 409 -6.60 29.13 -17.17
N ARG A 410 -6.82 28.38 -16.09
CA ARG A 410 -5.80 27.82 -15.19
C ARG A 410 -5.45 26.37 -15.51
N GLY A 411 -6.00 25.82 -16.56
CA GLY A 411 -5.88 24.40 -16.93
C GLY A 411 -7.11 23.58 -16.56
N LEU A 412 -6.93 22.27 -16.44
CA LEU A 412 -7.97 21.35 -15.99
C LEU A 412 -8.34 21.64 -14.53
N THR A 413 -9.62 21.81 -14.26
CA THR A 413 -10.15 22.07 -12.90
C THR A 413 -11.44 21.28 -12.72
N ASN A 414 -11.69 20.82 -11.50
CA ASN A 414 -12.95 20.17 -11.18
C ASN A 414 -14.11 21.16 -11.36
N MET A 415 -15.26 20.65 -11.77
CA MET A 415 -16.48 21.43 -11.73
C MET A 415 -16.69 21.97 -10.31
N PRO A 416 -17.08 23.24 -10.14
CA PRO A 416 -17.39 23.76 -8.82
C PRO A 416 -18.46 22.89 -8.17
N ALA A 417 -18.31 22.62 -6.88
CA ALA A 417 -19.30 21.90 -6.10
C ALA A 417 -20.66 22.53 -6.31
N LEU A 418 -21.53 21.81 -6.99
CA LEU A 418 -22.89 22.26 -7.21
C LEU A 418 -23.64 22.03 -5.90
N LYS A 419 -23.86 23.12 -5.21
CA LYS A 419 -24.52 23.30 -3.92
C LYS A 419 -25.01 22.03 -3.21
N THR A 420 -24.47 21.93 -2.03
CA THR A 420 -24.95 21.23 -0.84
C THR A 420 -26.32 20.55 -0.99
N ASP A 421 -26.31 19.25 -0.77
CA ASP A 421 -27.40 18.56 -0.10
C ASP A 421 -28.00 19.46 0.99
N PRO A 422 -29.31 19.54 1.15
CA PRO A 422 -29.96 20.32 2.23
C PRO A 422 -29.37 20.05 3.64
N ASN A 423 -28.68 18.94 3.82
CA ASN A 423 -28.03 18.55 5.07
C ASN A 423 -26.55 19.00 5.21
N GLY A 424 -26.04 19.82 4.32
CA GLY A 424 -24.70 20.45 4.45
C GLY A 424 -23.52 19.57 4.12
N ALA A 425 -23.71 18.38 3.55
CA ALA A 425 -22.63 17.56 3.03
C ALA A 425 -22.05 18.22 1.77
N ASP A 426 -20.82 18.65 1.88
CA ASP A 426 -20.07 19.27 0.78
C ASP A 426 -19.80 18.19 -0.28
N GLN A 427 -20.58 18.20 -1.36
CA GLN A 427 -20.33 17.40 -2.56
C GLN A 427 -19.14 18.03 -3.30
N SER A 428 -17.96 17.91 -2.70
CA SER A 428 -16.73 18.60 -3.12
C SER A 428 -16.25 18.25 -4.53
N THR A 429 -16.85 17.27 -5.19
CA THR A 429 -16.45 16.81 -6.52
C THR A 429 -17.48 17.04 -7.63
N GLY A 430 -18.70 17.47 -7.32
CA GLY A 430 -19.79 17.61 -8.29
C GLY A 430 -20.22 16.31 -8.96
N GLU A 431 -19.65 15.19 -8.55
CA GLU A 431 -19.70 13.88 -9.19
C GLU A 431 -21.11 13.26 -9.16
N ALA A 432 -21.82 13.40 -8.06
CA ALA A 432 -23.12 12.76 -7.84
C ALA A 432 -24.26 13.29 -8.73
N LEU A 433 -24.06 14.40 -9.43
CA LEU A 433 -25.10 15.05 -10.21
C LEU A 433 -24.79 15.16 -11.71
N MET A 434 -23.60 14.75 -12.15
CA MET A 434 -23.24 14.77 -13.57
C MET A 434 -23.80 13.57 -14.32
N ARG A 435 -24.38 13.84 -15.47
CA ARG A 435 -25.02 12.83 -16.33
C ARG A 435 -24.70 13.09 -17.80
N ILE A 436 -24.51 12.03 -18.54
CA ILE A 436 -24.42 12.07 -20.00
C ILE A 436 -25.71 11.51 -20.60
N ARG A 437 -26.18 12.10 -21.68
CA ARG A 437 -27.28 11.63 -22.51
C ARG A 437 -26.84 11.54 -23.95
N LEU A 438 -27.36 10.55 -24.66
CA LEU A 438 -27.19 10.44 -26.10
C LEU A 438 -28.47 10.90 -26.80
N TYR A 439 -28.31 11.74 -27.80
CA TYR A 439 -29.42 12.23 -28.64
C TYR A 439 -29.19 11.79 -30.09
N PRO A 440 -30.27 11.34 -30.80
CA PRO A 440 -30.15 10.98 -32.21
C PRO A 440 -29.93 12.21 -33.13
N ASP A 441 -30.41 13.36 -32.67
CA ASP A 441 -30.24 14.66 -33.31
C ASP A 441 -30.34 15.78 -32.25
N LEU A 442 -29.91 17.00 -32.60
CA LEU A 442 -29.93 18.17 -31.72
C LEU A 442 -31.11 19.12 -32.03
N THR A 443 -32.17 18.64 -32.68
CA THR A 443 -33.37 19.46 -32.94
C THR A 443 -34.16 19.72 -31.66
N PRO A 444 -34.77 20.93 -31.53
CA PRO A 444 -35.60 21.21 -30.37
C PRO A 444 -36.71 20.19 -30.21
N GLY A 445 -36.82 19.57 -29.01
CA GLY A 445 -37.80 18.54 -28.72
C GLY A 445 -37.33 17.08 -28.99
N SER A 446 -36.11 16.90 -29.49
CA SER A 446 -35.49 15.56 -29.57
C SER A 446 -35.42 14.93 -28.17
N LYS A 447 -35.72 13.63 -28.11
CA LYS A 447 -35.65 12.88 -26.86
C LYS A 447 -34.34 12.12 -26.78
N ALA A 448 -33.78 12.06 -25.58
CA ALA A 448 -32.60 11.23 -25.34
C ALA A 448 -32.90 9.75 -25.60
N ILE A 449 -31.91 9.05 -26.08
CA ILE A 449 -31.98 7.61 -26.36
C ILE A 449 -32.04 6.89 -25.01
N VAL A 450 -32.97 5.93 -24.91
CA VAL A 450 -33.05 5.05 -23.75
C VAL A 450 -31.89 4.05 -23.81
N LEU A 451 -31.07 4.05 -22.78
CA LEU A 451 -29.93 3.15 -22.66
C LEU A 451 -30.37 1.80 -22.09
N PRO A 452 -29.80 0.68 -22.57
CA PRO A 452 -30.21 -0.64 -22.11
C PRO A 452 -29.88 -0.90 -20.64
N VAL A 453 -30.67 -1.76 -20.02
CA VAL A 453 -30.46 -2.24 -18.65
C VAL A 453 -29.57 -3.47 -18.67
N GLY A 454 -28.62 -3.57 -17.76
CA GLY A 454 -27.72 -4.72 -17.63
C GLY A 454 -26.49 -4.62 -18.55
N GLY A 455 -25.57 -5.56 -18.42
CA GLY A 455 -24.37 -5.60 -19.25
C GLY A 455 -23.30 -4.54 -18.89
N GLY A 456 -23.28 -4.03 -17.67
CA GLY A 456 -22.27 -3.08 -17.22
C GLY A 456 -22.52 -1.64 -17.66
N VAL A 457 -23.67 -1.35 -18.16
CA VAL A 457 -24.04 -0.07 -18.79
C VAL A 457 -24.44 0.95 -17.79
N GLN A 458 -24.11 1.06 -16.73
CA GLN A 458 -24.50 2.11 -15.81
C GLN A 458 -24.03 1.78 -14.44
N ASP A 459 -23.85 2.76 -13.65
CA ASP A 459 -23.98 2.61 -12.23
C ASP A 459 -25.40 2.16 -11.87
N GLY A 460 -25.76 0.99 -12.34
CA GLY A 460 -26.94 0.30 -11.96
C GLY A 460 -26.72 -0.37 -10.63
N ARG A 461 -26.39 0.39 -9.60
CA ARG A 461 -26.50 -0.10 -8.24
C ARG A 461 -27.96 -0.28 -7.93
N ALA A 462 -28.31 -1.47 -7.47
CA ALA A 462 -29.67 -1.73 -7.05
C ALA A 462 -30.02 -0.86 -5.85
N LYS A 463 -31.17 -0.19 -5.92
CA LYS A 463 -31.67 0.72 -4.88
C LYS A 463 -32.98 0.24 -4.33
N ALA A 464 -33.25 0.56 -3.08
CA ALA A 464 -34.55 0.41 -2.44
C ALA A 464 -34.84 1.65 -1.61
N VAL A 465 -36.09 2.07 -1.57
CA VAL A 465 -36.52 3.18 -0.72
C VAL A 465 -37.39 2.61 0.41
N ILE A 466 -36.92 2.75 1.63
CA ILE A 466 -37.66 2.41 2.84
C ILE A 466 -38.52 3.62 3.19
N THR A 467 -39.82 3.48 3.24
CA THR A 467 -40.75 4.55 3.61
C THR A 467 -41.36 4.28 4.97
N VAL A 468 -41.28 5.27 5.87
CA VAL A 468 -41.85 5.24 7.21
C VAL A 468 -43.14 6.05 7.20
N ALA A 469 -44.27 5.40 7.46
CA ALA A 469 -45.60 6.02 7.50
C ALA A 469 -46.15 6.18 8.92
N GLY A 470 -45.40 5.77 9.94
CA GLY A 470 -45.76 5.84 11.36
C GLY A 470 -44.79 5.01 12.23
N ASN A 471 -45.15 4.81 13.49
CA ASN A 471 -44.34 4.01 14.40
C ASN A 471 -44.36 2.53 14.03
N PRO A 472 -43.20 1.89 13.80
CA PRO A 472 -43.09 0.44 13.74
C PRO A 472 -43.46 -0.19 15.09
N GLY A 473 -43.97 -1.42 15.09
CA GLY A 473 -44.26 -2.16 16.32
C GLY A 473 -42.99 -2.51 17.11
N ASN A 474 -43.12 -2.61 18.44
CA ASN A 474 -41.97 -3.01 19.28
C ASN A 474 -41.59 -4.48 19.00
N ALA A 475 -40.31 -4.76 18.85
CA ALA A 475 -39.75 -6.05 18.47
C ALA A 475 -40.07 -6.53 17.04
N GLU A 476 -40.71 -5.71 16.20
CA GLU A 476 -40.84 -5.99 14.77
C GLU A 476 -39.48 -5.88 14.08
N SER A 477 -39.28 -6.70 13.04
CA SER A 477 -37.97 -6.76 12.39
C SER A 477 -38.10 -6.91 10.86
N PHE A 478 -37.04 -6.46 10.17
CA PHE A 478 -36.86 -6.73 8.75
C PHE A 478 -35.44 -7.21 8.47
N THR A 479 -35.29 -7.92 7.37
CA THR A 479 -33.96 -8.44 6.95
C THR A 479 -33.53 -7.79 5.64
N MET A 480 -32.27 -7.37 5.60
CA MET A 480 -31.62 -6.81 4.44
C MET A 480 -30.44 -7.70 4.04
N THR A 481 -30.36 -7.99 2.75
CA THR A 481 -29.26 -8.79 2.17
C THR A 481 -28.46 -7.94 1.20
N ASP A 482 -27.15 -7.99 1.28
CA ASP A 482 -26.28 -7.30 0.36
C ASP A 482 -25.90 -8.16 -0.87
N SER A 483 -25.15 -7.57 -1.79
CA SER A 483 -24.71 -8.22 -3.03
C SER A 483 -23.75 -9.40 -2.82
N ALA A 484 -23.14 -9.51 -1.65
CA ALA A 484 -22.27 -10.63 -1.26
C ALA A 484 -23.04 -11.74 -0.49
N ASP A 485 -24.37 -11.68 -0.47
CA ASP A 485 -25.25 -12.58 0.27
C ASP A 485 -25.12 -12.50 1.81
N ALA A 486 -24.46 -11.46 2.33
CA ALA A 486 -24.50 -11.17 3.75
C ALA A 486 -25.87 -10.59 4.12
N SER A 487 -26.44 -11.07 5.23
CA SER A 487 -27.77 -10.66 5.68
C SER A 487 -27.74 -10.19 7.12
N VAL A 488 -28.42 -9.07 7.39
CA VAL A 488 -28.61 -8.52 8.73
C VAL A 488 -30.10 -8.33 9.00
N THR A 489 -30.52 -8.76 10.17
CA THR A 489 -31.90 -8.55 10.68
C THR A 489 -31.91 -7.33 11.60
N PHE A 490 -32.73 -6.35 11.26
CA PHE A 490 -32.92 -5.09 11.99
C PHE A 490 -34.20 -5.21 12.83
N THR A 491 -34.08 -4.96 14.14
CA THR A 491 -35.23 -5.08 15.08
C THR A 491 -35.53 -3.73 15.72
N PHE A 492 -36.77 -3.29 15.61
CA PHE A 492 -37.26 -2.05 16.21
C PHE A 492 -37.47 -2.21 17.72
N GLN A 493 -37.03 -1.22 18.48
CA GLN A 493 -37.24 -1.17 19.94
C GLN A 493 -37.76 0.21 20.34
N GLN A 494 -39.01 0.24 20.82
CA GLN A 494 -39.67 1.44 21.28
C GLN A 494 -39.21 1.88 22.69
N GLY A 495 -38.53 1.02 23.43
CA GLY A 495 -38.08 1.27 24.81
C GLY A 495 -36.65 1.80 24.94
N ASN A 496 -35.90 1.96 23.87
CA ASN A 496 -34.55 2.46 23.91
C ASN A 496 -34.20 3.33 22.67
N ASN A 497 -33.01 3.91 22.67
CA ASN A 497 -32.46 4.76 21.58
C ASN A 497 -31.19 4.18 20.93
N SER A 498 -30.87 2.92 21.18
CA SER A 498 -29.66 2.30 20.61
C SER A 498 -29.83 2.04 19.12
N VAL A 499 -28.83 2.38 18.34
CA VAL A 499 -28.69 2.09 16.89
C VAL A 499 -27.39 1.33 16.64
N ALA A 500 -27.18 0.24 17.35
CA ALA A 500 -25.93 -0.52 17.31
C ALA A 500 -26.15 -1.90 16.69
N ALA A 501 -25.16 -2.39 15.92
CA ALA A 501 -25.11 -3.79 15.54
C ALA A 501 -24.95 -4.65 16.81
N SER A 502 -25.90 -5.57 17.02
CA SER A 502 -25.89 -6.49 18.16
C SER A 502 -25.02 -7.71 17.89
N SER A 503 -24.81 -8.03 16.62
CA SER A 503 -23.92 -9.08 16.10
C SER A 503 -23.65 -8.86 14.62
N ALA A 504 -22.86 -9.74 14.00
CA ALA A 504 -22.61 -9.71 12.55
C ALA A 504 -23.91 -9.88 11.71
N THR A 505 -24.97 -10.45 12.29
CA THR A 505 -26.23 -10.76 11.61
C THR A 505 -27.45 -10.06 12.19
N THR A 506 -27.31 -9.28 13.24
CA THR A 506 -28.41 -8.58 13.91
C THR A 506 -28.04 -7.15 14.28
N SER A 507 -29.00 -6.23 14.11
CA SER A 507 -28.87 -4.82 14.50
C SER A 507 -30.14 -4.32 15.17
N THR A 508 -29.99 -3.37 16.10
CA THR A 508 -31.12 -2.78 16.83
C THR A 508 -31.40 -1.37 16.32
N ILE A 509 -32.67 -1.04 16.12
CA ILE A 509 -33.15 0.30 15.80
C ILE A 509 -33.96 0.82 16.97
N GLY A 510 -33.32 1.56 17.86
CA GLY A 510 -33.99 2.21 19.00
C GLY A 510 -34.68 3.50 18.59
N ILE A 511 -36.00 3.58 18.83
CA ILE A 511 -36.83 4.69 18.36
C ILE A 511 -37.55 5.45 19.48
N PHE A 512 -37.17 5.26 20.74
CA PHE A 512 -37.86 5.84 21.89
C PHE A 512 -37.99 7.36 21.82
N SER A 513 -36.90 8.08 21.48
CA SER A 513 -36.86 9.53 21.40
C SER A 513 -37.51 10.12 20.13
N VAL A 514 -37.84 9.30 19.15
CA VAL A 514 -38.38 9.73 17.84
C VAL A 514 -39.76 9.17 17.55
N LEU A 515 -40.42 8.59 18.54
CA LEU A 515 -41.81 8.12 18.40
C LEU A 515 -42.73 9.25 17.92
N GLY A 516 -43.50 8.98 16.89
CA GLY A 516 -44.36 9.96 16.22
C GLY A 516 -43.68 10.88 15.21
N ASN A 517 -42.38 10.72 15.01
CA ASN A 517 -41.62 11.49 14.04
C ASN A 517 -41.06 10.56 12.94
N ASN A 518 -41.71 10.51 11.79
CA ASN A 518 -41.33 9.63 10.67
C ASN A 518 -39.91 9.93 10.16
N ALA A 519 -39.51 11.19 10.07
CA ALA A 519 -38.15 11.57 9.65
C ALA A 519 -37.12 11.13 10.68
N GLY A 520 -37.39 11.30 11.98
CA GLY A 520 -36.50 10.81 13.02
C GLY A 520 -36.39 9.29 13.05
N ILE A 521 -37.45 8.55 12.75
CA ILE A 521 -37.39 7.08 12.62
C ILE A 521 -36.57 6.67 11.38
N ALA A 522 -36.71 7.38 10.27
CA ALA A 522 -35.91 7.16 9.06
C ALA A 522 -34.41 7.39 9.32
N GLU A 523 -34.07 8.46 10.04
CA GLU A 523 -32.69 8.73 10.48
C GLU A 523 -32.13 7.56 11.32
N ARG A 524 -32.92 7.00 12.25
CA ARG A 524 -32.50 5.85 13.06
C ARG A 524 -32.30 4.58 12.22
N ILE A 525 -33.12 4.36 11.20
CA ILE A 525 -32.93 3.28 10.24
C ILE A 525 -31.60 3.46 9.51
N GLN A 526 -31.35 4.68 8.97
CA GLN A 526 -30.11 4.99 8.28
C GLN A 526 -28.87 4.76 9.17
N GLN A 527 -28.89 5.28 10.40
CA GLN A 527 -27.79 5.12 11.38
C GLN A 527 -27.55 3.64 11.71
N SER A 528 -28.63 2.85 11.89
CA SER A 528 -28.52 1.44 12.19
C SER A 528 -27.91 0.64 11.02
N ILE A 529 -28.28 0.97 9.77
CA ILE A 529 -27.69 0.37 8.57
C ILE A 529 -26.21 0.72 8.45
N ALA A 530 -25.86 1.98 8.68
CA ALA A 530 -24.46 2.46 8.61
C ALA A 530 -23.53 1.79 9.65
N ASN A 531 -24.10 1.32 10.76
CA ASN A 531 -23.36 0.62 11.82
C ASN A 531 -23.18 -0.91 11.56
N THR A 532 -23.61 -1.40 10.39
CA THR A 532 -23.42 -2.81 9.99
C THR A 532 -22.27 -2.96 8.99
N SER A 533 -21.82 -4.19 8.79
CA SER A 533 -20.83 -4.55 7.79
C SER A 533 -21.40 -4.84 6.40
N LEU A 534 -22.72 -4.57 6.18
CA LEU A 534 -23.35 -4.77 4.87
C LEU A 534 -22.71 -3.88 3.81
N ALA A 535 -22.47 -4.44 2.64
CA ALA A 535 -21.96 -3.70 1.48
C ALA A 535 -23.08 -2.85 0.81
N VAL A 536 -23.66 -1.94 1.60
CA VAL A 536 -24.71 -1.00 1.17
C VAL A 536 -24.40 0.40 1.70
N THR A 537 -24.97 1.41 1.04
CA THR A 537 -24.95 2.80 1.47
C THR A 537 -26.38 3.28 1.72
N ALA A 538 -26.66 3.81 2.90
CA ALA A 538 -27.98 4.34 3.26
C ALA A 538 -27.94 5.86 3.41
N VAL A 539 -28.92 6.55 2.80
CA VAL A 539 -29.09 8.00 2.87
C VAL A 539 -30.47 8.30 3.40
N ASP A 540 -30.56 9.08 4.47
CA ASP A 540 -31.80 9.64 4.95
C ASP A 540 -32.20 10.83 4.06
N ASN A 541 -33.42 10.81 3.51
CA ASN A 541 -33.91 11.86 2.63
C ASN A 541 -34.58 13.02 3.39
N GLY A 542 -34.72 12.93 4.72
CA GLY A 542 -35.30 13.95 5.59
C GLY A 542 -36.83 14.06 5.55
N ASP A 543 -37.51 13.26 4.72
CA ASP A 543 -38.96 13.25 4.50
C ASP A 543 -39.66 12.01 5.08
N GLY A 544 -38.96 11.23 5.91
CA GLY A 544 -39.44 9.94 6.42
C GLY A 544 -39.10 8.76 5.48
N THR A 545 -38.24 8.98 4.51
CA THR A 545 -37.74 7.91 3.64
C THR A 545 -36.23 7.73 3.73
N VAL A 546 -35.76 6.51 3.54
CA VAL A 546 -34.34 6.15 3.48
C VAL A 546 -34.06 5.49 2.14
N THR A 547 -33.18 6.07 1.36
CA THR A 547 -32.66 5.43 0.14
C THR A 547 -31.48 4.54 0.49
N VAL A 548 -31.59 3.26 0.24
CA VAL A 548 -30.51 2.29 0.42
C VAL A 548 -30.02 1.83 -0.94
N THR A 549 -28.72 1.90 -1.15
CA THR A 549 -28.04 1.55 -2.41
C THR A 549 -27.04 0.42 -2.16
N GLN A 550 -27.08 -0.61 -2.96
CA GLN A 550 -26.09 -1.69 -2.96
C GLN A 550 -24.75 -1.16 -3.48
N ASN A 551 -23.61 -1.57 -2.88
CA ASN A 551 -22.29 -1.12 -3.33
C ASN A 551 -21.84 -1.81 -4.62
N ALA A 552 -22.39 -2.98 -4.94
CA ALA A 552 -22.10 -3.67 -6.20
C ALA A 552 -22.95 -3.13 -7.35
N ILE A 553 -22.31 -3.03 -8.50
CA ILE A 553 -22.95 -2.64 -9.76
C ILE A 553 -23.67 -3.84 -10.38
N GLY A 554 -24.82 -3.59 -11.04
CA GLY A 554 -25.55 -4.58 -11.82
C GLY A 554 -26.55 -5.43 -11.02
N THR A 555 -27.01 -6.49 -11.65
CA THR A 555 -28.09 -7.36 -11.13
C THR A 555 -27.70 -8.16 -9.88
N ALA A 556 -26.41 -8.26 -9.55
CA ALA A 556 -25.96 -8.87 -8.30
C ALA A 556 -26.53 -8.18 -7.06
N GLY A 557 -26.83 -6.88 -7.19
CA GLY A 557 -27.48 -6.10 -6.14
C GLY A 557 -29.00 -6.31 -6.01
N ASN A 558 -29.67 -7.07 -6.89
CA ASN A 558 -31.10 -7.37 -6.78
C ASN A 558 -31.33 -8.40 -5.67
N LYS A 559 -31.20 -7.96 -4.44
CA LYS A 559 -31.32 -8.79 -3.23
C LYS A 559 -32.59 -8.46 -2.45
N ALA A 560 -32.96 -9.36 -1.55
CA ALA A 560 -34.13 -9.18 -0.72
C ALA A 560 -33.95 -8.05 0.31
N LEU A 561 -35.02 -7.26 0.46
CA LEU A 561 -35.19 -6.32 1.57
C LEU A 561 -36.64 -6.50 2.06
N SER A 562 -36.88 -7.49 2.89
CA SER A 562 -38.20 -7.90 3.31
C SER A 562 -38.66 -7.16 4.56
N VAL A 563 -39.59 -6.23 4.41
CA VAL A 563 -40.22 -5.45 5.49
C VAL A 563 -41.70 -5.84 5.72
N THR A 564 -42.15 -6.95 5.16
CA THR A 564 -43.57 -7.39 5.18
C THR A 564 -44.14 -7.62 6.58
N SER A 565 -43.28 -7.85 7.58
CA SER A 565 -43.68 -8.06 8.98
C SER A 565 -43.53 -6.81 9.84
N VAL A 566 -43.25 -5.63 9.24
CA VAL A 566 -43.09 -4.38 9.97
C VAL A 566 -44.26 -3.45 9.72
N THR A 567 -44.92 -3.03 10.80
CA THR A 567 -46.04 -2.09 10.74
C THR A 567 -45.55 -0.69 10.37
N ASN A 568 -46.28 0.01 9.48
CA ASN A 568 -45.96 1.39 9.07
C ASN A 568 -44.57 1.60 8.41
N VAL A 569 -43.95 0.51 7.96
CA VAL A 569 -42.73 0.58 7.13
C VAL A 569 -42.96 -0.22 5.85
N SER A 570 -42.61 0.37 4.73
CA SER A 570 -42.78 -0.27 3.43
C SER A 570 -41.56 -0.10 2.53
N VAL A 571 -41.35 -1.09 1.67
CA VAL A 571 -40.41 -1.06 0.56
C VAL A 571 -41.13 -1.58 -0.68
N PRO A 572 -41.10 -0.87 -1.82
CA PRO A 572 -41.66 -1.35 -3.05
C PRO A 572 -41.08 -2.74 -3.42
N ASP A 573 -42.01 -3.70 -3.67
CA ASP A 573 -41.71 -5.08 -4.04
C ASP A 573 -40.79 -5.86 -3.08
N ASN A 574 -40.40 -5.30 -1.92
CA ASN A 574 -39.53 -5.91 -0.91
C ASN A 574 -38.16 -6.41 -1.45
N ILE A 575 -37.66 -5.76 -2.45
CA ILE A 575 -36.35 -6.07 -3.04
C ILE A 575 -35.59 -4.78 -3.40
N PHE A 576 -34.30 -4.89 -3.48
CA PHE A 576 -33.49 -3.92 -4.19
C PHE A 576 -33.71 -4.13 -5.70
N LYS A 577 -33.97 -3.07 -6.40
CA LYS A 577 -34.07 -3.10 -7.86
C LYS A 577 -32.90 -2.38 -8.50
N HIS A 578 -32.21 -3.08 -9.38
CA HIS A 578 -31.33 -2.48 -10.34
C HIS A 578 -32.14 -1.51 -11.21
N GLY A 579 -31.56 -0.34 -11.47
CA GLY A 579 -32.22 0.74 -12.21
C GLY A 579 -32.85 0.27 -13.51
N GLN A 580 -34.05 0.77 -13.79
CA GLN A 580 -34.72 0.56 -15.06
C GLN A 580 -33.96 1.29 -16.18
N ALA A 581 -34.18 0.89 -17.42
CA ALA A 581 -33.66 1.57 -18.60
C ALA A 581 -33.84 3.08 -18.46
N GLN A 582 -32.75 3.82 -18.47
CA GLN A 582 -32.73 5.27 -18.25
C GLN A 582 -32.27 5.99 -19.52
N ASP A 583 -32.63 7.25 -19.64
CA ASP A 583 -32.20 8.11 -20.75
C ASP A 583 -30.86 8.81 -20.51
N PHE A 584 -30.11 8.36 -19.48
CA PHE A 584 -28.82 8.93 -19.10
C PHE A 584 -27.86 7.88 -18.51
N ALA A 585 -26.56 8.20 -18.52
CA ALA A 585 -25.52 7.56 -17.75
C ALA A 585 -24.98 8.50 -16.68
N GLU A 586 -24.59 7.96 -15.51
CA GLU A 586 -23.88 8.71 -14.48
C GLU A 586 -22.41 8.89 -14.87
N CYS A 587 -21.85 10.03 -14.50
CA CYS A 587 -20.46 10.37 -14.81
C CYS A 587 -19.60 10.31 -13.56
N TYR A 588 -18.35 9.94 -13.73
CA TYR A 588 -17.37 9.81 -12.65
C TYR A 588 -16.19 10.75 -12.89
N LEU A 589 -15.63 11.27 -11.81
CA LEU A 589 -14.37 12.00 -11.86
C LEU A 589 -13.24 11.00 -12.11
N HIS A 590 -12.60 11.09 -13.26
CA HIS A 590 -11.46 10.24 -13.62
C HIS A 590 -10.14 10.82 -13.08
N GLU A 591 -9.90 12.10 -13.40
CA GLU A 591 -8.81 12.92 -12.90
C GLU A 591 -9.29 14.35 -12.71
N THR A 592 -8.46 15.23 -12.12
CA THR A 592 -8.82 16.64 -11.95
C THR A 592 -9.32 17.24 -13.27
N GLY A 593 -10.58 17.63 -13.30
CA GLY A 593 -11.25 18.24 -14.46
C GLY A 593 -11.57 17.30 -15.60
N ILE A 594 -11.38 15.99 -15.45
CA ILE A 594 -11.70 14.98 -16.45
C ILE A 594 -12.80 14.06 -15.91
N TYR A 595 -13.92 14.03 -16.60
CA TYR A 595 -15.08 13.23 -16.24
C TYR A 595 -15.29 12.13 -17.28
N SER A 596 -15.61 10.92 -16.84
CA SER A 596 -15.84 9.77 -17.71
C SER A 596 -17.23 9.21 -17.52
N ALA A 597 -17.76 8.57 -18.55
CA ALA A 597 -18.96 7.79 -18.50
C ALA A 597 -18.84 6.58 -19.41
N SER A 598 -19.27 5.42 -18.91
CA SER A 598 -19.36 4.18 -19.68
C SER A 598 -20.81 3.92 -20.06
N LEU A 599 -21.08 3.66 -21.33
CA LEU A 599 -22.44 3.46 -21.81
C LEU A 599 -22.50 2.53 -23.02
N ALA A 600 -23.62 1.87 -23.20
CA ALA A 600 -23.91 1.09 -24.38
C ALA A 600 -25.21 1.57 -25.04
N THR A 601 -25.37 1.30 -26.31
CA THR A 601 -26.59 1.56 -27.05
C THR A 601 -26.97 0.35 -27.88
N THR A 602 -28.28 0.04 -27.91
CA THR A 602 -28.84 -1.06 -28.72
C THR A 602 -29.66 -0.56 -29.91
N GLY A 603 -29.88 0.74 -30.00
CA GLY A 603 -30.70 1.36 -31.05
C GLY A 603 -30.10 1.22 -32.45
N SER A 604 -30.95 1.47 -33.47
CA SER A 604 -30.53 1.47 -34.88
C SER A 604 -29.99 2.81 -35.37
N HIS A 605 -29.53 3.65 -34.46
CA HIS A 605 -29.00 4.96 -34.80
C HIS A 605 -27.65 4.82 -35.50
N THR A 606 -27.43 5.58 -36.56
CA THR A 606 -26.17 5.63 -37.32
C THR A 606 -25.24 6.72 -36.78
N LYS A 607 -25.79 7.69 -36.07
CA LYS A 607 -25.05 8.74 -35.37
C LYS A 607 -25.77 9.14 -34.10
N VAL A 608 -25.03 9.60 -33.10
CA VAL A 608 -25.54 10.13 -31.82
C VAL A 608 -24.74 11.36 -31.41
N TYR A 609 -25.29 12.14 -30.50
CA TYR A 609 -24.65 13.30 -29.90
C TYR A 609 -24.64 13.13 -28.38
N ASP A 610 -23.48 13.29 -27.78
CA ASP A 610 -23.33 13.26 -26.33
C ASP A 610 -23.61 14.64 -25.72
N VAL A 611 -24.49 14.69 -24.74
CA VAL A 611 -24.84 15.89 -24.01
C VAL A 611 -24.58 15.65 -22.53
N TRP A 612 -23.65 16.40 -21.99
CA TRP A 612 -23.24 16.36 -20.58
C TRP A 612 -23.99 17.43 -19.81
N SER A 613 -24.61 17.03 -18.73
CA SER A 613 -25.45 17.90 -17.94
C SER A 613 -25.33 17.57 -16.46
N HIS A 614 -25.67 18.51 -15.60
CA HIS A 614 -25.95 18.20 -14.21
C HIS A 614 -27.41 18.46 -13.88
N THR A 615 -27.91 17.77 -12.85
CA THR A 615 -29.24 18.04 -12.26
C THR A 615 -29.07 18.79 -10.97
N ASP A 616 -29.68 19.96 -10.84
CA ASP A 616 -29.74 20.72 -9.61
C ASP A 616 -31.09 20.46 -8.92
N SER A 617 -31.05 19.94 -7.69
CA SER A 617 -32.26 19.73 -6.88
C SER A 617 -32.99 21.01 -6.53
N ASN A 618 -32.29 22.16 -6.55
CA ASN A 618 -32.87 23.47 -6.22
C ASN A 618 -33.62 24.16 -7.38
N HIS A 619 -33.58 23.58 -8.60
CA HIS A 619 -34.22 24.14 -9.79
C HIS A 619 -35.32 23.23 -10.38
N ASN A 620 -36.18 22.65 -9.55
CA ASN A 620 -37.29 21.76 -9.99
C ASN A 620 -36.82 20.62 -10.94
N GLY A 621 -35.66 20.04 -10.70
CA GLY A 621 -35.08 19.03 -11.58
C GLY A 621 -34.56 19.62 -12.90
N GLY A 622 -34.26 20.93 -12.95
CA GLY A 622 -33.71 21.60 -14.12
C GLY A 622 -32.37 20.98 -14.54
N LYS A 623 -32.27 20.66 -15.81
CA LYS A 623 -31.04 20.15 -16.43
C LYS A 623 -30.20 21.34 -16.87
N HIS A 624 -29.00 21.47 -16.34
CA HIS A 624 -28.01 22.41 -16.86
C HIS A 624 -27.08 21.68 -17.81
N GLU A 625 -27.18 21.99 -19.11
CA GLU A 625 -26.27 21.47 -20.11
C GLU A 625 -24.90 22.13 -19.94
N LEU A 626 -23.86 21.31 -19.80
CA LEU A 626 -22.49 21.76 -19.63
C LEU A 626 -21.73 21.72 -20.94
N PHE A 627 -21.94 20.65 -21.71
CA PHE A 627 -21.24 20.39 -22.95
C PHE A 627 -22.12 19.56 -23.90
N THR A 628 -22.09 19.91 -25.17
CA THR A 628 -22.69 19.14 -26.26
C THR A 628 -21.61 18.80 -27.25
N GLY A 629 -21.39 17.48 -27.45
CA GLY A 629 -20.35 16.95 -28.33
C GLY A 629 -20.73 17.04 -29.81
N SER A 630 -19.74 16.78 -30.66
CA SER A 630 -19.93 16.58 -32.11
C SER A 630 -20.67 15.28 -32.38
N ALA A 631 -21.09 15.07 -33.64
CA ALA A 631 -21.72 13.83 -34.05
C ALA A 631 -20.74 12.65 -33.89
N ILE A 632 -21.17 11.63 -33.15
CA ILE A 632 -20.49 10.35 -32.98
C ILE A 632 -21.12 9.35 -33.92
N TYR A 633 -20.35 8.74 -34.81
CA TYR A 633 -20.85 7.74 -35.76
C TYR A 633 -20.87 6.36 -35.11
N VAL A 634 -22.04 5.74 -35.09
CA VAL A 634 -22.23 4.43 -34.44
C VAL A 634 -21.82 3.32 -35.42
N LYS A 635 -20.83 2.55 -35.02
CA LYS A 635 -20.33 1.37 -35.73
C LYS A 635 -21.07 0.11 -35.29
N THR A 636 -21.02 -0.92 -36.12
CA THR A 636 -21.60 -2.23 -35.84
C THR A 636 -20.50 -3.26 -35.76
N HIS A 637 -20.51 -4.11 -34.75
CA HIS A 637 -19.61 -5.25 -34.71
C HIS A 637 -19.88 -6.17 -35.89
N THR A 638 -18.84 -6.45 -36.66
CA THR A 638 -18.89 -7.42 -37.75
C THR A 638 -17.96 -8.57 -37.44
N PRO A 639 -18.30 -9.81 -37.78
CA PRO A 639 -17.34 -10.90 -37.64
C PRO A 639 -16.09 -10.56 -38.45
N LEU A 640 -14.92 -10.75 -37.85
CA LEU A 640 -13.65 -10.54 -38.54
C LEU A 640 -13.59 -11.46 -39.76
N PRO A 641 -13.28 -10.95 -40.97
CA PRO A 641 -13.09 -11.80 -42.12
C PRO A 641 -11.87 -12.69 -41.89
N TYR A 642 -12.04 -13.98 -42.15
CA TYR A 642 -11.05 -15.04 -41.90
C TYR A 642 -9.69 -14.85 -42.62
N ASN A 643 -9.57 -13.88 -43.54
CA ASN A 643 -8.41 -13.62 -44.37
C ASN A 643 -7.96 -12.14 -44.34
N ASN A 644 -8.08 -11.43 -43.25
CA ASN A 644 -7.40 -10.14 -43.13
C ASN A 644 -5.89 -10.39 -43.08
N ALA A 645 -5.20 -9.97 -44.14
CA ALA A 645 -3.76 -9.80 -44.09
C ALA A 645 -3.43 -8.82 -42.98
N ASP A 646 -2.31 -9.04 -42.30
CA ASP A 646 -1.81 -8.15 -41.26
C ASP A 646 -1.84 -6.71 -41.73
N GLU A 647 -2.64 -5.87 -41.05
CA GLU A 647 -2.69 -4.44 -41.37
C GLU A 647 -1.37 -3.82 -40.91
N GLU A 648 -0.57 -3.34 -41.86
CA GLU A 648 0.65 -2.60 -41.55
C GLU A 648 0.33 -1.09 -41.42
N TYR A 649 0.82 -0.50 -40.36
CA TYR A 649 0.66 0.91 -40.04
C TYR A 649 1.98 1.67 -40.22
N ILE A 650 1.89 2.90 -40.74
CA ILE A 650 2.97 3.88 -40.70
C ILE A 650 2.67 4.80 -39.52
N VAL A 651 3.59 4.86 -38.57
CA VAL A 651 3.44 5.63 -37.34
C VAL A 651 4.43 6.78 -37.32
N SER A 652 4.00 7.94 -36.85
CA SER A 652 4.87 9.08 -36.58
C SER A 652 4.42 9.82 -35.34
N ILE A 653 5.34 10.46 -34.62
CA ILE A 653 5.01 11.31 -33.46
C ILE A 653 4.96 12.76 -33.95
N ALA A 654 3.75 13.32 -34.04
CA ALA A 654 3.51 14.60 -34.72
C ALA A 654 4.16 15.81 -34.02
N ASN A 655 4.30 15.77 -32.69
CA ASN A 655 4.77 16.89 -31.87
C ASN A 655 6.05 16.60 -31.10
N LEU A 656 6.85 15.62 -31.53
CA LEU A 656 8.14 15.31 -30.92
C LEU A 656 9.12 16.48 -31.16
N LYS A 657 9.71 16.99 -30.09
CA LYS A 657 10.78 17.98 -30.15
C LYS A 657 12.13 17.26 -30.08
N PRO A 658 13.18 17.83 -30.71
CA PRO A 658 14.51 17.23 -30.66
C PRO A 658 15.17 17.32 -29.29
N ILE A 659 14.76 18.28 -28.42
CA ILE A 659 15.33 18.53 -27.10
C ILE A 659 14.22 18.80 -26.10
N TYR A 660 14.33 18.20 -24.90
CA TYR A 660 13.51 18.42 -23.72
C TYR A 660 14.37 18.69 -22.50
N LYS A 661 13.79 19.39 -21.53
CA LYS A 661 14.40 19.57 -20.19
C LYS A 661 13.84 18.54 -19.22
N THR A 662 14.60 18.18 -18.20
CA THR A 662 14.18 17.24 -17.14
C THR A 662 12.88 17.63 -16.42
N LYS A 663 12.47 18.89 -16.49
CA LYS A 663 11.21 19.41 -15.89
C LYS A 663 10.00 19.31 -16.84
N ASP A 664 10.22 18.92 -18.08
CA ASP A 664 9.13 18.89 -19.06
C ASP A 664 8.29 17.62 -18.89
N HIS A 665 6.99 17.77 -19.13
CA HIS A 665 6.02 16.67 -19.14
C HIS A 665 5.22 16.73 -20.45
N PRO A 666 5.84 16.46 -21.60
CA PRO A 666 5.15 16.56 -22.88
C PRO A 666 4.08 15.47 -23.02
N THR A 667 2.94 15.86 -23.61
CA THR A 667 1.99 14.93 -24.17
C THR A 667 2.35 14.72 -25.64
N LEU A 668 2.80 13.52 -25.97
CA LEU A 668 3.19 13.14 -27.32
C LEU A 668 2.01 12.46 -28.02
N ARG A 669 1.78 12.83 -29.26
CA ARG A 669 0.64 12.36 -30.04
C ARG A 669 1.11 11.62 -31.29
N LEU A 670 0.56 10.41 -31.47
CA LEU A 670 0.79 9.62 -32.67
C LEU A 670 -0.08 10.11 -33.82
N ASN A 671 0.49 10.06 -34.99
CA ASN A 671 -0.21 10.11 -36.25
C ASN A 671 -0.01 8.76 -36.94
N VAL A 672 -1.09 8.04 -37.21
CA VAL A 672 -1.08 6.66 -37.69
C VAL A 672 -1.87 6.61 -39.00
N ARG A 673 -1.33 5.94 -39.98
CA ARG A 673 -2.05 5.65 -41.23
C ARG A 673 -1.76 4.23 -41.70
N LYS A 674 -2.70 3.63 -42.41
CA LYS A 674 -2.47 2.34 -43.03
C LYS A 674 -1.39 2.46 -44.12
N LYS A 675 -0.52 1.49 -44.22
CA LYS A 675 0.57 1.49 -45.24
C LYS A 675 0.03 1.53 -46.65
N ASP A 676 -1.10 0.84 -46.90
CA ASP A 676 -1.75 0.75 -48.21
C ASP A 676 -2.79 1.87 -48.43
N TYR A 677 -2.76 2.93 -47.62
CA TYR A 677 -3.67 4.05 -47.75
C TYR A 677 -3.46 4.74 -49.10
N GLN A 678 -4.51 4.71 -49.98
CA GLN A 678 -4.52 5.40 -51.26
C GLN A 678 -5.47 6.60 -51.16
N PRO A 679 -4.95 7.82 -51.17
CA PRO A 679 -5.79 9.01 -51.15
C PRO A 679 -6.60 9.12 -52.45
N ASN A 680 -7.88 9.36 -52.30
CA ASN A 680 -8.76 9.65 -53.43
C ASN A 680 -8.97 11.17 -53.57
N ILE A 681 -9.69 11.58 -54.63
CA ILE A 681 -9.89 13.01 -54.89
C ILE A 681 -10.62 13.74 -53.74
N TYR A 682 -11.42 13.06 -52.99
CA TYR A 682 -12.16 13.63 -51.84
C TYR A 682 -11.23 13.79 -50.64
N THR A 683 -10.33 12.86 -50.39
CA THR A 683 -9.35 12.92 -49.29
C THR A 683 -8.23 13.95 -49.61
N VAL A 684 -7.85 14.15 -50.85
CA VAL A 684 -6.88 15.19 -51.26
C VAL A 684 -7.46 16.60 -51.11
N ALA A 685 -8.78 16.76 -51.19
CA ALA A 685 -9.44 18.06 -51.02
C ALA A 685 -9.57 18.49 -49.57
N THR A 686 -9.42 17.57 -48.60
CA THR A 686 -9.41 17.90 -47.19
C THR A 686 -7.98 18.21 -46.74
N SER A 687 -7.78 19.35 -46.08
CA SER A 687 -6.48 19.74 -45.52
C SER A 687 -6.07 18.93 -44.28
N LYS A 688 -6.92 18.01 -43.81
CA LYS A 688 -6.71 17.19 -42.64
C LYS A 688 -6.43 15.75 -43.05
N ILE A 689 -5.24 15.28 -42.77
CA ILE A 689 -4.90 13.85 -42.87
C ILE A 689 -5.62 13.16 -41.73
N GLU A 690 -6.50 12.22 -42.07
CA GLU A 690 -7.15 11.40 -41.05
C GLU A 690 -6.12 10.46 -40.43
N SER A 691 -5.99 10.50 -39.11
CA SER A 691 -5.19 9.56 -38.33
C SER A 691 -6.07 8.41 -37.87
N GLU A 692 -5.64 7.18 -38.13
CA GLU A 692 -6.29 6.00 -37.59
C GLU A 692 -6.11 5.98 -36.06
N VAL A 693 -7.16 5.63 -35.32
CA VAL A 693 -7.10 5.49 -33.86
C VAL A 693 -6.86 4.02 -33.53
N LEU A 694 -5.75 3.74 -32.88
CA LEU A 694 -5.38 2.41 -32.44
C LEU A 694 -5.62 2.27 -30.93
N TYR A 695 -6.13 1.13 -30.47
CA TYR A 695 -6.59 0.92 -29.10
C TYR A 695 -5.56 0.26 -28.19
N ASN A 696 -4.85 -0.73 -28.70
CA ASN A 696 -3.86 -1.49 -27.93
C ASN A 696 -2.46 -1.11 -28.38
N VAL A 697 -2.09 0.13 -28.11
CA VAL A 697 -0.76 0.66 -28.46
C VAL A 697 0.04 0.82 -27.18
N TYR A 698 1.25 0.33 -27.21
CA TYR A 698 2.20 0.44 -26.11
C TYR A 698 3.46 1.15 -26.64
N TYR A 699 4.16 1.83 -25.75
CA TYR A 699 5.45 2.44 -26.07
C TYR A 699 6.53 1.95 -25.13
N ARG A 700 7.78 1.95 -25.59
CA ARG A 700 8.95 1.91 -24.73
C ARG A 700 9.84 3.11 -25.01
N ALA A 701 10.62 3.51 -24.01
CA ALA A 701 11.63 4.52 -24.17
C ALA A 701 12.96 4.02 -23.62
N PHE A 702 14.04 4.17 -24.38
CA PHE A 702 15.34 3.66 -24.02
C PHE A 702 16.46 4.63 -24.41
N ARG A 703 17.61 4.52 -23.75
CA ARG A 703 18.80 5.30 -24.06
C ARG A 703 19.53 4.69 -25.27
N VAL A 704 19.78 5.51 -26.28
CA VAL A 704 20.29 5.03 -27.60
C VAL A 704 21.69 4.42 -27.53
N ILE A 705 22.54 4.88 -26.60
CA ILE A 705 23.95 4.48 -26.56
C ILE A 705 24.17 3.05 -26.06
N ASP A 706 23.31 2.57 -25.17
CA ASP A 706 23.44 1.29 -24.47
C ASP A 706 22.13 0.50 -24.39
N GLU A 707 21.08 0.98 -25.04
CA GLU A 707 19.74 0.40 -25.07
C GLU A 707 19.10 0.23 -23.65
N GLU A 708 19.59 0.98 -22.66
CA GLU A 708 19.03 0.94 -21.30
C GLU A 708 17.58 1.41 -21.30
N GLU A 709 16.67 0.53 -20.88
CA GLU A 709 15.24 0.82 -20.85
C GLU A 709 14.86 1.75 -19.71
N VAL A 710 14.38 2.94 -20.05
CA VAL A 710 13.82 3.90 -19.10
C VAL A 710 12.36 3.58 -18.81
N VAL A 711 11.61 3.25 -19.86
CA VAL A 711 10.21 2.79 -19.78
C VAL A 711 10.12 1.52 -20.61
N SER A 712 9.85 0.41 -19.96
CA SER A 712 9.63 -0.88 -20.63
C SER A 712 8.22 -1.00 -21.19
N TYR A 713 8.00 -1.92 -22.12
CA TYR A 713 6.65 -2.25 -22.55
C TYR A 713 5.83 -2.80 -21.37
N GLY A 714 4.61 -2.31 -21.21
CA GLY A 714 3.63 -2.86 -20.29
C GLY A 714 3.11 -4.22 -20.74
N SER A 715 2.53 -4.96 -19.81
CA SER A 715 1.86 -6.23 -20.07
C SER A 715 0.38 -6.14 -19.68
N GLY A 716 -0.41 -7.13 -20.04
CA GLY A 716 -1.84 -7.17 -19.69
C GLY A 716 -2.14 -7.03 -18.20
N SER A 717 -1.22 -7.47 -17.33
CA SER A 717 -1.34 -7.34 -15.86
C SER A 717 -0.79 -6.01 -15.32
N ILE A 718 0.08 -5.33 -16.05
CA ILE A 718 0.71 -4.06 -15.67
C ILE A 718 0.86 -3.20 -16.95
N PRO A 719 -0.24 -2.62 -17.46
CA PRO A 719 -0.25 -1.91 -18.75
C PRO A 719 0.28 -0.47 -18.65
N HIS A 720 1.34 -0.26 -17.88
CA HIS A 720 1.88 1.06 -17.57
C HIS A 720 2.40 1.87 -18.76
N SER A 721 2.62 1.28 -19.91
CA SER A 721 3.01 1.96 -21.15
C SER A 721 1.91 1.94 -22.22
N LYS A 722 0.67 1.59 -21.84
CA LYS A 722 -0.47 1.67 -22.74
C LYS A 722 -0.79 3.12 -23.06
N MET A 723 -0.98 3.41 -24.34
CA MET A 723 -1.29 4.77 -24.79
C MET A 723 -2.77 5.09 -24.61
N SER A 724 -3.05 6.33 -24.28
CA SER A 724 -4.38 6.92 -24.35
C SER A 724 -4.78 7.19 -25.80
N TYR A 725 -6.07 7.28 -26.08
CA TYR A 725 -6.59 7.65 -27.39
C TYR A 725 -7.85 8.53 -27.28
N ASP A 726 -8.03 9.37 -28.30
CA ASP A 726 -9.20 10.21 -28.49
C ASP A 726 -9.54 10.30 -29.98
N SER A 727 -10.51 11.13 -30.34
CA SER A 727 -10.90 11.38 -31.74
C SER A 727 -9.78 11.96 -32.64
N SER A 728 -8.64 12.33 -32.07
CA SER A 728 -7.50 12.89 -32.82
C SER A 728 -6.32 11.90 -32.92
N GLY A 729 -6.46 10.70 -32.40
CA GLY A 729 -5.44 9.65 -32.42
C GLY A 729 -4.94 9.24 -31.05
N SER A 730 -3.98 8.35 -31.02
CA SER A 730 -3.36 7.86 -29.78
C SER A 730 -2.34 8.88 -29.24
N TYR A 731 -2.18 8.93 -27.92
CA TYR A 731 -1.25 9.84 -27.24
C TYR A 731 -0.77 9.27 -25.92
N PHE A 732 0.35 9.78 -25.41
CA PHE A 732 0.87 9.42 -24.09
C PHE A 732 1.60 10.61 -23.46
N LYS A 733 1.67 10.62 -22.14
CA LYS A 733 2.41 11.61 -21.36
C LYS A 733 3.76 11.01 -20.99
N LEU A 734 4.85 11.76 -21.17
CA LEU A 734 6.19 11.33 -20.82
C LEU A 734 6.79 12.29 -19.79
N ASP A 735 7.30 11.76 -18.68
CA ASP A 735 7.97 12.58 -17.65
C ASP A 735 9.48 12.56 -17.90
N MET A 736 10.01 13.70 -18.30
CA MET A 736 11.42 13.81 -18.62
C MET A 736 12.34 13.71 -17.38
N SER A 737 11.79 13.76 -16.17
CA SER A 737 12.58 13.54 -14.94
C SER A 737 13.06 12.08 -14.78
N LEU A 738 12.47 11.13 -15.50
CA LEU A 738 12.93 9.74 -15.53
C LEU A 738 14.22 9.55 -16.32
N PHE A 739 14.59 10.51 -17.14
CA PHE A 739 15.70 10.43 -18.09
C PHE A 739 16.93 11.15 -17.55
N GLU A 740 18.09 10.54 -17.72
CA GLU A 740 19.36 11.17 -17.39
C GLU A 740 19.67 12.29 -18.39
N PRO A 741 19.98 13.52 -17.92
CA PRO A 741 20.32 14.61 -18.82
C PRO A 741 21.66 14.37 -19.54
N GLY A 742 21.80 14.92 -20.74
CA GLY A 742 23.00 14.81 -21.55
C GLY A 742 23.00 13.70 -22.59
N TYR A 743 21.99 12.81 -22.58
CA TYR A 743 21.91 11.66 -23.49
C TYR A 743 20.79 11.78 -24.51
N MET A 744 20.92 10.96 -25.54
CA MET A 744 19.89 10.76 -26.57
C MET A 744 19.08 9.51 -26.23
N TYR A 745 17.77 9.62 -26.41
CA TYR A 745 16.79 8.57 -26.18
C TYR A 745 15.98 8.31 -27.45
N ALA A 746 15.41 7.13 -27.51
CA ALA A 746 14.50 6.74 -28.56
C ALA A 746 13.19 6.22 -27.97
N ILE A 747 12.11 6.45 -28.68
CA ILE A 747 10.79 5.87 -28.39
C ILE A 747 10.50 4.87 -29.50
N GLU A 748 10.08 3.69 -29.15
CA GLU A 748 9.49 2.69 -30.02
C GLU A 748 8.03 2.46 -29.67
N VAL A 749 7.24 2.09 -30.66
CA VAL A 749 5.80 1.86 -30.53
C VAL A 749 5.50 0.41 -30.90
N SER A 750 4.74 -0.27 -30.06
CA SER A 750 4.20 -1.59 -30.33
C SER A 750 2.69 -1.48 -30.52
N THR A 751 2.18 -2.05 -31.60
CA THR A 751 0.75 -2.16 -31.89
C THR A 751 0.32 -3.60 -31.76
N ASP A 752 -0.84 -3.82 -31.16
CA ASP A 752 -1.46 -5.13 -31.14
C ASP A 752 -2.24 -5.35 -32.45
N SER A 753 -1.89 -6.38 -33.18
CA SER A 753 -2.61 -6.80 -34.36
C SER A 753 -2.88 -8.30 -34.25
N TYR A 754 -4.16 -8.67 -34.08
CA TYR A 754 -4.60 -10.08 -34.02
C TYR A 754 -3.80 -10.96 -33.04
N GLU A 755 -3.68 -10.53 -31.79
CA GLU A 755 -2.95 -11.24 -30.72
C GLU A 755 -1.42 -11.25 -30.90
N GLN A 756 -0.87 -10.51 -31.84
CA GLN A 756 0.57 -10.33 -32.01
C GLN A 756 0.98 -8.87 -31.81
N ASN A 757 1.91 -8.64 -30.92
CA ASN A 757 2.52 -7.33 -30.75
C ASN A 757 3.50 -7.06 -31.90
N ILE A 758 3.16 -6.13 -32.79
CA ILE A 758 4.02 -5.70 -33.89
C ILE A 758 4.78 -4.46 -33.44
N VAL A 759 6.09 -4.62 -33.26
CA VAL A 759 6.97 -3.50 -32.95
C VAL A 759 7.26 -2.71 -34.23
N ASN A 760 6.91 -1.42 -34.23
CA ASN A 760 7.32 -0.53 -35.31
C ASN A 760 8.82 -0.25 -35.14
N LYS A 761 9.60 -0.53 -36.22
CA LYS A 761 11.07 -0.38 -36.21
C LYS A 761 11.54 1.08 -36.31
N ASP A 762 10.64 2.04 -36.46
CA ASP A 762 10.97 3.43 -36.48
C ASP A 762 11.29 3.94 -35.08
N GLU A 763 12.52 4.38 -34.85
CA GLU A 763 12.98 5.00 -33.61
C GLU A 763 12.76 6.52 -33.63
N PHE A 764 11.95 7.00 -32.69
CA PHE A 764 11.70 8.45 -32.57
C PHE A 764 12.65 9.04 -31.52
N LYS A 765 13.69 9.76 -32.03
CA LYS A 765 14.82 10.21 -31.20
C LYS A 765 14.62 11.61 -30.63
N PHE A 766 15.03 11.80 -29.38
CA PHE A 766 15.05 13.08 -28.68
C PHE A 766 16.22 13.11 -27.69
N ARG A 767 16.61 14.31 -27.25
CA ARG A 767 17.65 14.52 -26.24
C ARG A 767 17.04 15.15 -24.98
N VAL A 768 17.54 14.79 -23.81
CA VAL A 768 17.20 15.42 -22.53
C VAL A 768 18.38 16.24 -22.03
N GLU A 769 18.11 17.49 -21.59
CA GLU A 769 19.09 18.46 -21.08
C GLU A 769 18.69 19.02 -19.72
#